data_a4cf73c9b4f294ebfd1052d6f3dae337
#
_entry.id   a4cf73c9b4f294ebfd1052d6f3dae337
#
_cell.length_a   1.000
_cell.length_b   1.000
_cell.length_c   1.000
_cell.angle_alpha   90.00
_cell.angle_beta   90.00
_cell.angle_gamma   90.00
#
_symmetry.space_group_name_H-M   'P 1'
#
loop_
_entity.id
_entity.type
_entity.pdbx_description
1 polymer ?
#
loop_
_entity_poly.entity_id
_entity_poly.type
_entity_poly.pdbx_seq_one_letter_code
_entity_poly.pdbx_strand_id
1 'polypeptide(L)'
;MSFRQNNLPVGQLYDSRYSPVQARYNYTKSIEKIHSQLKRKKLEEIKKIKEEEKKRQKELEIYQGKYTRLFWRIWSLTFAKMGEDWVLLAILGIFVAIISYTIDKGILMCGNCQKWLYGELAHGLFSKWVAWICLPFCLVMWDVGLTHLVAPQAAGSGIPQLKTSLRGVFMKEVLTFKVLLVKWVGLTATIGSGMPLGKEGPLIHMSSIIVTKLSKAISSFNTVYGNESKKIEMLGAAWAVGVACTFNAPIGGVLFSVEITTAYFAVRNYWRGFFAAVWGATTYRLLLVWIDGAKTITAVFSTSYFIDFPYDPWELISYAILGLICGLGGSLYVWCKQHYDAWANTNRIIMKIKKTSRFIYPGFIILVISTATWPNGLGQFMASELPAGPQVISLFSNFTWTKDNLTIVQSNLISNWTTHWTGIYENLVIFIAYQFIASILASSLPIPHGVFIPNFRAGAALGRIVGELMYSWFPQGVGYAGRMAQIVPGAYAAVGAAAWTGAVTHTMSVCVILFEMTSSITYIIPVLIAVLIANGVARILTPSIYDLVIRSKKLPYLPDLLPNTSGLYGVYVEDFMKTDIRFLYVSMSYRNLKELLIAYKKINVFPLVDHTQTMTLLGSVPRHELILLLDHQIGTYQRRQYLPSPRMDRSVDSLENVEFIHSRKKSVPLIDDSSDSDKEDDKNEEKTDFNPQMTEMKEFKVETVKETKEEIMKKWTTPKRKPLPPLMPKSPLPERKSPLESKRTALSLSSLEVPSLRVCDLPAQEQIAWEEEQLKQAVDFTACRIDPAPFQLVERTSLLKVHSLFSLLAINFAYVTSIGKLVGVVGLKELRQAIEDANSGNPPKMEEKEPASLSPPPTPRTPTISVVPPTQDPITHTENIENKDSKV
;
A
#
# COMPACT_ATOMS: atom_id res chain seq x y z
N MET A 1 -55.89 -23.45 -13.84
CA MET A 1 -55.91 -22.01 -13.40
C MET A 1 -54.51 -21.42 -13.63
N SER A 2 -54.38 -20.68 -14.72
CA SER A 2 -53.14 -20.07 -15.18
C SER A 2 -52.88 -18.78 -14.45
N PHE A 3 -51.78 -18.75 -13.68
CA PHE A 3 -51.30 -17.49 -13.14
C PHE A 3 -50.54 -16.72 -14.22
N ARG A 4 -51.16 -15.69 -14.78
CA ARG A 4 -50.53 -14.64 -15.57
C ARG A 4 -49.52 -13.94 -14.67
N GLN A 5 -48.26 -13.98 -15.05
CA GLN A 5 -47.20 -13.13 -14.48
C GLN A 5 -47.47 -11.68 -14.96
N ASN A 6 -48.07 -10.88 -14.08
CA ASN A 6 -48.08 -9.45 -14.27
C ASN A 6 -46.68 -8.90 -13.91
N ASN A 7 -45.91 -8.56 -14.94
CA ASN A 7 -44.73 -7.68 -14.82
C ASN A 7 -45.23 -6.29 -14.44
N LEU A 8 -45.37 -6.00 -13.14
CA LEU A 8 -45.64 -4.64 -12.67
C LEU A 8 -44.31 -3.88 -12.63
N PRO A 9 -44.21 -2.73 -13.30
CA PRO A 9 -43.02 -1.89 -13.20
C PRO A 9 -42.85 -1.41 -11.75
N VAL A 10 -41.57 -1.38 -11.29
CA VAL A 10 -41.16 -1.08 -9.91
C VAL A 10 -41.73 0.27 -9.39
N GLY A 11 -42.10 1.19 -10.27
CA GLY A 11 -42.71 2.49 -9.92
C GLY A 11 -44.16 2.46 -9.43
N GLN A 12 -44.90 1.34 -9.57
CA GLN A 12 -46.29 1.25 -9.12
C GLN A 12 -46.45 0.68 -7.69
N LEU A 13 -45.38 0.44 -6.96
CA LEU A 13 -45.42 -0.05 -5.58
C LEU A 13 -45.80 1.01 -4.52
N TYR A 14 -46.03 2.26 -4.93
CA TYR A 14 -46.59 3.31 -4.07
C TYR A 14 -48.08 3.49 -4.30
N ASP A 15 -48.85 2.42 -4.19
CA ASP A 15 -50.30 2.54 -4.07
C ASP A 15 -50.62 3.02 -2.63
N SER A 16 -51.31 4.15 -2.50
CA SER A 16 -51.69 4.82 -1.26
C SER A 16 -52.51 3.94 -0.28
N ARG A 17 -52.76 2.70 -0.64
CA ARG A 17 -53.51 1.69 0.12
C ARG A 17 -52.63 0.90 1.11
N TYR A 18 -51.31 1.00 1.04
CA TYR A 18 -50.41 0.26 1.96
C TYR A 18 -49.81 1.19 2.99
N SER A 19 -49.83 0.75 4.25
CA SER A 19 -49.07 1.46 5.29
C SER A 19 -47.58 1.45 4.95
N PRO A 20 -46.82 2.50 5.35
CA PRO A 20 -45.37 2.57 5.05
C PRO A 20 -44.58 1.34 5.52
N VAL A 21 -45.06 0.64 6.53
CA VAL A 21 -44.47 -0.59 7.09
C VAL A 21 -44.70 -1.79 6.15
N GLN A 22 -45.92 -1.89 5.57
CA GLN A 22 -46.27 -2.98 4.65
C GLN A 22 -45.59 -2.82 3.29
N ALA A 23 -45.48 -1.58 2.78
CA ALA A 23 -44.69 -1.28 1.58
C ALA A 23 -43.21 -1.65 1.77
N ARG A 24 -42.65 -1.34 2.94
CA ARG A 24 -41.25 -1.71 3.34
C ARG A 24 -41.05 -3.22 3.43
N TYR A 25 -42.00 -3.96 3.98
CA TYR A 25 -41.93 -5.42 4.07
C TYR A 25 -41.97 -6.09 2.70
N ASN A 26 -42.88 -5.64 1.82
CA ASN A 26 -43.00 -6.17 0.46
C ASN A 26 -41.79 -5.86 -0.41
N TYR A 27 -41.16 -4.68 -0.23
CA TYR A 27 -39.92 -4.28 -0.90
C TYR A 27 -38.75 -5.18 -0.45
N THR A 28 -38.61 -5.40 0.85
CA THR A 28 -37.57 -6.27 1.41
C THR A 28 -37.71 -7.71 0.90
N LYS A 29 -38.93 -8.23 0.85
CA LYS A 29 -39.23 -9.58 0.37
C LYS A 29 -38.98 -9.74 -1.13
N SER A 30 -39.20 -8.70 -1.94
CA SER A 30 -38.91 -8.70 -3.38
C SER A 30 -37.40 -8.68 -3.63
N ILE A 31 -36.65 -7.89 -2.87
CA ILE A 31 -35.18 -7.87 -2.94
C ILE A 31 -34.61 -9.21 -2.49
N GLU A 32 -35.10 -9.80 -1.41
CA GLU A 32 -34.65 -11.13 -0.95
C GLU A 32 -34.88 -12.21 -2.02
N LYS A 33 -35.98 -12.14 -2.74
CA LYS A 33 -36.30 -13.06 -3.83
C LYS A 33 -35.35 -12.89 -5.02
N ILE A 34 -35.05 -11.65 -5.42
CA ILE A 34 -34.07 -11.34 -6.46
C ILE A 34 -32.67 -11.77 -6.03
N HIS A 35 -32.29 -11.50 -4.79
CA HIS A 35 -30.99 -11.90 -4.21
C HIS A 35 -30.83 -13.43 -4.16
N SER A 36 -31.89 -14.16 -3.82
CA SER A 36 -31.87 -15.63 -3.80
C SER A 36 -31.75 -16.23 -5.21
N GLN A 37 -32.40 -15.62 -6.20
CA GLN A 37 -32.29 -16.03 -7.61
C GLN A 37 -30.89 -15.77 -8.17
N LEU A 38 -30.31 -14.60 -7.89
CA LEU A 38 -28.94 -14.26 -8.28
C LEU A 38 -27.91 -15.17 -7.60
N LYS A 39 -28.13 -15.49 -6.32
CA LYS A 39 -27.29 -16.43 -5.58
C LYS A 39 -27.32 -17.84 -6.17
N ARG A 40 -28.49 -18.31 -6.60
CA ARG A 40 -28.63 -19.60 -7.31
C ARG A 40 -27.90 -19.58 -8.66
N LYS A 41 -28.09 -18.56 -9.49
CA LYS A 41 -27.36 -18.42 -10.77
C LYS A 41 -25.84 -18.40 -10.58
N LYS A 42 -25.35 -17.63 -9.62
CA LYS A 42 -23.91 -17.62 -9.28
C LYS A 42 -23.40 -18.99 -8.80
N LEU A 43 -24.20 -19.74 -8.03
CA LEU A 43 -23.85 -21.07 -7.58
C LEU A 43 -23.79 -22.08 -8.74
N GLU A 44 -24.68 -21.95 -9.73
CA GLU A 44 -24.68 -22.76 -10.95
C GLU A 44 -23.48 -22.43 -11.84
N GLU A 45 -23.11 -21.16 -11.99
CA GLU A 45 -21.90 -20.75 -12.70
C GLU A 45 -20.64 -21.30 -12.02
N ILE A 46 -20.54 -21.19 -10.70
CA ILE A 46 -19.43 -21.75 -9.92
C ILE A 46 -19.35 -23.28 -10.07
N LYS A 47 -20.52 -23.97 -10.13
CA LYS A 47 -20.54 -25.41 -10.39
C LYS A 47 -20.04 -25.75 -11.79
N LYS A 48 -20.47 -25.01 -12.81
CA LYS A 48 -19.99 -25.20 -14.19
C LYS A 48 -18.49 -24.97 -14.31
N ILE A 49 -17.99 -23.89 -13.74
CA ILE A 49 -16.52 -23.58 -13.70
C ILE A 49 -15.76 -24.72 -13.01
N LYS A 50 -16.24 -25.22 -11.87
CA LYS A 50 -15.62 -26.37 -11.19
C LYS A 50 -15.67 -27.67 -11.98
N GLU A 51 -16.71 -27.90 -12.75
CA GLU A 51 -16.81 -29.08 -13.64
C GLU A 51 -15.86 -28.95 -14.83
N GLU A 52 -15.72 -27.77 -15.40
CA GLU A 52 -14.75 -27.49 -16.47
C GLU A 52 -13.32 -27.59 -15.97
N GLU A 53 -13.00 -27.06 -14.80
CA GLU A 53 -11.70 -27.24 -14.15
C GLU A 53 -11.40 -28.72 -13.89
N LYS A 54 -12.39 -29.49 -13.47
CA LYS A 54 -12.25 -30.94 -13.25
C LYS A 54 -12.02 -31.72 -14.55
N LYS A 55 -12.64 -31.29 -15.65
CA LYS A 55 -12.39 -31.87 -16.99
C LYS A 55 -10.97 -31.51 -17.45
N ARG A 56 -10.56 -30.28 -17.31
CA ARG A 56 -9.23 -29.77 -17.64
C ARG A 56 -8.12 -30.47 -16.83
N GLN A 57 -8.36 -30.72 -15.53
CA GLN A 57 -7.44 -31.52 -14.71
C GLN A 57 -7.31 -32.95 -15.18
N LYS A 58 -8.42 -33.60 -15.55
CA LYS A 58 -8.38 -34.95 -16.11
C LYS A 58 -7.63 -35.03 -17.44
N GLU A 59 -7.77 -34.05 -18.30
CA GLU A 59 -7.03 -33.94 -19.56
C GLU A 59 -5.52 -33.78 -19.30
N LEU A 60 -5.14 -32.93 -18.36
CA LEU A 60 -3.75 -32.73 -17.92
C LEU A 60 -3.15 -34.01 -17.30
N GLU A 61 -3.95 -34.81 -16.57
CA GLU A 61 -3.49 -36.08 -16.01
C GLU A 61 -3.11 -37.12 -17.09
N ILE A 62 -3.70 -37.05 -18.27
CA ILE A 62 -3.40 -37.97 -19.40
C ILE A 62 -2.01 -37.70 -19.98
N TYR A 63 -1.55 -36.42 -19.97
CA TYR A 63 -0.25 -36.01 -20.49
C TYR A 63 0.91 -36.14 -19.50
N GLN A 64 0.64 -36.48 -18.23
CA GLN A 64 1.68 -36.56 -17.20
C GLN A 64 2.40 -37.93 -17.24
N GLY A 65 3.74 -37.89 -17.22
CA GLY A 65 4.60 -39.08 -17.13
C GLY A 65 4.38 -39.87 -15.84
N LYS A 66 4.77 -41.15 -15.82
CA LYS A 66 4.57 -42.06 -14.65
C LYS A 66 5.14 -41.49 -13.34
N TYR A 67 6.28 -40.78 -13.39
CA TYR A 67 6.94 -40.18 -12.21
C TYR A 67 6.19 -38.94 -11.69
N THR A 68 5.66 -38.15 -12.57
CA THR A 68 4.83 -36.99 -12.18
C THR A 68 3.50 -37.44 -11.57
N ARG A 69 2.88 -38.51 -12.08
CA ARG A 69 1.67 -39.09 -11.47
C ARG A 69 1.94 -39.68 -10.07
N LEU A 70 3.08 -40.35 -9.88
CA LEU A 70 3.47 -40.89 -8.58
C LEU A 70 3.75 -39.75 -7.60
N PHE A 71 4.47 -38.71 -8.02
CA PHE A 71 4.70 -37.51 -7.22
C PHE A 71 3.40 -36.81 -6.80
N TRP A 72 2.47 -36.62 -7.74
CA TRP A 72 1.16 -36.05 -7.44
C TRP A 72 0.30 -36.92 -6.54
N ARG A 73 0.42 -38.26 -6.67
CA ARG A 73 -0.29 -39.19 -5.80
C ARG A 73 0.27 -39.19 -4.37
N ILE A 74 1.57 -39.14 -4.20
CA ILE A 74 2.23 -38.97 -2.89
C ILE A 74 1.87 -37.58 -2.30
N TRP A 75 1.96 -36.54 -3.12
CA TRP A 75 1.56 -35.18 -2.71
C TRP A 75 0.11 -35.11 -2.24
N SER A 76 -0.84 -35.68 -2.96
CA SER A 76 -2.26 -35.70 -2.61
C SER A 76 -2.57 -36.54 -1.36
N LEU A 77 -1.79 -37.59 -1.08
CA LEU A 77 -1.97 -38.43 0.10
C LEU A 77 -1.37 -37.82 1.38
N THR A 78 -0.26 -37.11 1.26
CA THR A 78 0.50 -36.56 2.39
C THR A 78 0.23 -35.06 2.59
N PHE A 79 0.57 -34.22 1.63
CA PHE A 79 0.60 -32.76 1.77
C PHE A 79 -0.74 -32.08 1.47
N ALA A 80 -1.55 -32.61 0.57
CA ALA A 80 -2.85 -32.00 0.25
C ALA A 80 -3.86 -32.13 1.41
N LYS A 81 -3.72 -33.14 2.28
CA LYS A 81 -4.54 -33.30 3.49
C LYS A 81 -4.11 -32.36 4.62
N MET A 82 -2.83 -31.98 4.68
CA MET A 82 -2.31 -31.01 5.67
C MET A 82 -2.63 -29.55 5.31
N GLY A 83 -3.16 -29.30 4.11
CA GLY A 83 -3.38 -27.95 3.59
C GLY A 83 -2.14 -27.40 2.86
N GLU A 84 -2.33 -26.98 1.62
CA GLU A 84 -1.25 -26.52 0.71
C GLU A 84 -0.48 -25.30 1.27
N ASP A 85 -1.09 -24.55 2.18
CA ASP A 85 -0.51 -23.34 2.77
C ASP A 85 0.76 -23.59 3.59
N TRP A 86 0.86 -24.75 4.27
CA TRP A 86 1.96 -25.04 5.19
C TRP A 86 3.31 -25.18 4.49
N VAL A 87 3.31 -25.80 3.33
CA VAL A 87 4.54 -25.95 2.53
C VAL A 87 5.04 -24.59 2.03
N LEU A 88 4.11 -23.75 1.54
CA LEU A 88 4.44 -22.40 1.10
C LEU A 88 5.01 -21.55 2.25
N LEU A 89 4.43 -21.68 3.44
CA LEU A 89 4.86 -20.97 4.63
C LEU A 89 6.24 -21.44 5.12
N ALA A 90 6.52 -22.76 5.06
CA ALA A 90 7.85 -23.29 5.37
C ALA A 90 8.91 -22.79 4.38
N ILE A 91 8.61 -22.83 3.08
CA ILE A 91 9.48 -22.31 2.02
C ILE A 91 9.73 -20.80 2.23
N LEU A 92 8.70 -20.03 2.56
CA LEU A 92 8.83 -18.61 2.88
C LEU A 92 9.81 -18.40 4.05
N GLY A 93 9.66 -19.15 5.14
CA GLY A 93 10.57 -19.07 6.30
C GLY A 93 12.02 -19.33 5.92
N ILE A 94 12.28 -20.39 5.15
CA ILE A 94 13.62 -20.78 4.71
C ILE A 94 14.24 -19.67 3.83
N PHE A 95 13.52 -19.17 2.82
CA PHE A 95 14.06 -18.13 1.93
C PHE A 95 14.39 -16.84 2.68
N VAL A 96 13.50 -16.39 3.57
CA VAL A 96 13.72 -15.15 4.33
C VAL A 96 14.89 -15.32 5.31
N ALA A 97 15.05 -16.50 5.92
CA ALA A 97 16.19 -16.79 6.81
C ALA A 97 17.53 -16.75 6.07
N ILE A 98 17.58 -17.32 4.85
CA ILE A 98 18.79 -17.27 4.00
C ILE A 98 19.15 -15.82 3.66
N ILE A 99 18.16 -15.00 3.28
CA ILE A 99 18.37 -13.58 2.97
C ILE A 99 18.87 -12.83 4.21
N SER A 100 18.24 -13.04 5.38
CA SER A 100 18.66 -12.39 6.63
C SER A 100 20.11 -12.76 6.98
N TYR A 101 20.44 -14.04 6.88
CA TYR A 101 21.80 -14.54 7.15
C TYR A 101 22.83 -13.94 6.18
N THR A 102 22.54 -13.86 4.88
CA THR A 102 23.47 -13.27 3.90
C THR A 102 23.67 -11.78 4.13
N ILE A 103 22.63 -11.06 4.57
CA ILE A 103 22.75 -9.64 4.96
C ILE A 103 23.71 -9.50 6.17
N ASP A 104 23.53 -10.31 7.21
CA ASP A 104 24.37 -10.23 8.41
C ASP A 104 25.84 -10.55 8.11
N LYS A 105 26.08 -11.53 7.25
CA LYS A 105 27.44 -11.85 6.77
C LYS A 105 28.03 -10.71 5.93
N GLY A 106 27.25 -10.12 5.04
CA GLY A 106 27.70 -8.97 4.27
C GLY A 106 28.05 -7.78 5.15
N ILE A 107 27.25 -7.50 6.19
CA ILE A 107 27.53 -6.44 7.17
C ILE A 107 28.84 -6.70 7.91
N LEU A 108 29.07 -7.93 8.37
CA LEU A 108 30.31 -8.32 9.03
C LEU A 108 31.52 -8.16 8.10
N MET A 109 31.40 -8.57 6.84
CA MET A 109 32.47 -8.41 5.85
C MET A 109 32.80 -6.93 5.61
N CYS A 110 31.80 -6.06 5.45
CA CYS A 110 32.02 -4.62 5.30
C CYS A 110 32.69 -4.02 6.53
N GLY A 111 32.26 -4.39 7.74
CA GLY A 111 32.88 -3.93 8.99
C GLY A 111 34.32 -4.40 9.15
N ASN A 112 34.61 -5.65 8.80
CA ASN A 112 35.97 -6.19 8.83
C ASN A 112 36.88 -5.51 7.78
N CYS A 113 36.35 -5.23 6.60
CA CYS A 113 37.05 -4.50 5.54
C CYS A 113 37.39 -3.07 6.00
N GLN A 114 36.45 -2.38 6.67
CA GLN A 114 36.70 -1.05 7.24
C GLN A 114 37.82 -1.06 8.27
N LYS A 115 37.79 -2.02 9.18
CA LYS A 115 38.84 -2.17 10.22
C LYS A 115 40.22 -2.52 9.62
N TRP A 116 40.21 -3.42 8.62
CA TRP A 116 41.46 -3.77 7.93
C TRP A 116 42.04 -2.55 7.21
N LEU A 117 41.22 -1.80 6.46
CA LEU A 117 41.64 -0.58 5.76
C LEU A 117 42.20 0.47 6.74
N TYR A 118 41.54 0.62 7.92
CA TYR A 118 41.96 1.52 8.96
C TYR A 118 43.32 1.10 9.58
N GLY A 119 43.58 -0.20 9.75
CA GLY A 119 44.83 -0.75 10.27
C GLY A 119 45.99 -0.57 9.30
N GLU A 120 45.79 -0.89 8.02
CA GLU A 120 46.87 -0.83 7.00
C GLU A 120 47.30 0.61 6.65
N LEU A 121 46.41 1.58 6.64
CA LEU A 121 46.71 2.98 6.32
C LEU A 121 47.21 3.79 7.54
N ALA A 122 47.94 3.17 8.42
CA ALA A 122 48.29 3.70 9.77
C ALA A 122 49.37 4.80 9.84
N HIS A 123 49.82 5.39 8.73
CA HIS A 123 50.96 6.28 8.68
C HIS A 123 50.75 7.75 9.09
N GLY A 124 49.53 8.16 9.47
CA GLY A 124 49.24 9.52 9.92
C GLY A 124 47.77 9.72 10.32
N LEU A 125 47.52 10.73 11.15
CA LEU A 125 46.15 11.06 11.62
C LEU A 125 45.16 11.32 10.47
N PHE A 126 45.60 12.07 9.46
CA PHE A 126 44.77 12.37 8.30
C PHE A 126 44.49 11.15 7.42
N SER A 127 45.52 10.29 7.19
CA SER A 127 45.32 9.05 6.41
C SER A 127 44.38 8.07 7.12
N LYS A 128 44.48 7.93 8.44
CA LYS A 128 43.55 7.15 9.27
C LYS A 128 42.11 7.68 9.18
N TRP A 129 41.94 8.99 9.25
CA TRP A 129 40.62 9.62 9.10
C TRP A 129 40.01 9.34 7.71
N VAL A 130 40.80 9.52 6.64
CA VAL A 130 40.35 9.22 5.27
C VAL A 130 40.03 7.73 5.13
N ALA A 131 40.88 6.83 5.65
CA ALA A 131 40.63 5.40 5.59
C ALA A 131 39.32 4.99 6.28
N TRP A 132 39.00 5.60 7.42
CA TRP A 132 37.78 5.35 8.15
C TRP A 132 36.53 5.78 7.40
N ILE A 133 36.60 6.92 6.71
CA ILE A 133 35.44 7.51 5.98
C ILE A 133 35.24 6.91 4.58
N CYS A 134 36.34 6.52 3.91
CA CYS A 134 36.29 6.16 2.48
C CYS A 134 35.29 5.04 2.19
N LEU A 135 35.37 3.92 2.92
CA LEU A 135 34.49 2.77 2.68
C LEU A 135 33.04 3.06 2.99
N PRO A 136 32.65 3.63 4.17
CA PRO A 136 31.27 4.05 4.44
C PRO A 136 30.71 5.00 3.39
N PHE A 137 31.50 5.99 2.99
CA PHE A 137 31.09 6.95 1.95
C PHE A 137 30.78 6.27 0.62
N CYS A 138 31.70 5.41 0.15
CA CYS A 138 31.49 4.68 -1.11
C CYS A 138 30.27 3.77 -1.06
N LEU A 139 30.05 3.02 0.05
CA LEU A 139 28.94 2.11 0.21
C LEU A 139 27.60 2.84 0.19
N VAL A 140 27.47 3.96 0.91
CA VAL A 140 26.23 4.73 0.95
C VAL A 140 25.98 5.44 -0.39
N MET A 141 27.00 6.00 -1.02
CA MET A 141 26.84 6.64 -2.33
C MET A 141 26.41 5.64 -3.40
N TRP A 142 26.98 4.44 -3.35
CA TRP A 142 26.58 3.34 -4.22
C TRP A 142 25.13 2.91 -3.97
N ASP A 143 24.70 2.76 -2.69
CA ASP A 143 23.32 2.43 -2.36
C ASP A 143 22.31 3.51 -2.81
N VAL A 144 22.65 4.79 -2.61
CA VAL A 144 21.84 5.92 -3.11
C VAL A 144 21.66 5.83 -4.62
N GLY A 145 22.75 5.53 -5.34
CA GLY A 145 22.73 5.33 -6.78
C GLY A 145 21.86 4.15 -7.20
N LEU A 146 22.06 3.00 -6.58
CA LEU A 146 21.30 1.78 -6.83
C LEU A 146 19.80 1.99 -6.57
N THR A 147 19.47 2.56 -5.41
CA THR A 147 18.07 2.83 -5.03
C THR A 147 17.43 3.82 -6.00
N HIS A 148 18.16 4.86 -6.42
CA HIS A 148 17.59 5.86 -7.32
C HIS A 148 17.37 5.35 -8.73
N LEU A 149 18.35 4.61 -9.29
CA LEU A 149 18.33 4.18 -10.70
C LEU A 149 17.40 2.97 -10.92
N VAL A 150 17.39 2.00 -9.99
CA VAL A 150 16.70 0.72 -10.20
C VAL A 150 15.30 0.72 -9.61
N ALA A 151 15.15 1.13 -8.33
CA ALA A 151 13.87 1.09 -7.63
C ALA A 151 13.75 2.14 -6.52
N PRO A 152 13.26 3.35 -6.80
CA PRO A 152 13.06 4.40 -5.79
C PRO A 152 12.10 3.99 -4.65
N GLN A 153 11.20 3.03 -4.91
CA GLN A 153 10.29 2.48 -3.91
C GLN A 153 11.00 1.63 -2.83
N ALA A 154 12.26 1.28 -3.05
CA ALA A 154 13.06 0.56 -2.05
C ALA A 154 13.46 1.44 -0.87
N ALA A 155 13.42 2.77 -0.99
CA ALA A 155 13.80 3.70 0.06
C ALA A 155 12.92 3.60 1.32
N GLY A 156 13.58 3.59 2.48
CA GLY A 156 12.94 3.51 3.80
C GLY A 156 12.62 2.08 4.26
N SER A 157 11.89 1.97 5.37
CA SER A 157 11.60 0.67 6.01
C SER A 157 10.63 -0.19 5.19
N GLY A 158 9.65 0.42 4.53
CA GLY A 158 8.58 -0.30 3.82
C GLY A 158 7.38 -0.65 4.71
N ILE A 159 7.52 -0.63 6.03
CA ILE A 159 6.41 -0.89 6.98
C ILE A 159 5.21 0.05 6.74
N PRO A 160 5.39 1.38 6.56
CA PRO A 160 4.28 2.28 6.30
C PRO A 160 3.48 1.93 5.04
N GLN A 161 4.16 1.58 3.94
CA GLN A 161 3.54 1.18 2.69
C GLN A 161 2.80 -0.17 2.82
N LEU A 162 3.39 -1.11 3.55
CA LEU A 162 2.77 -2.40 3.82
C LEU A 162 1.56 -2.27 4.75
N LYS A 163 1.62 -1.39 5.76
CA LYS A 163 0.50 -1.09 6.67
C LYS A 163 -0.70 -0.56 5.86
N THR A 164 -0.46 0.32 4.88
CA THR A 164 -1.51 0.78 3.95
C THR A 164 -2.03 -0.33 3.04
N SER A 165 -1.14 -1.22 2.56
CA SER A 165 -1.53 -2.34 1.70
C SER A 165 -2.40 -3.37 2.43
N LEU A 166 -2.14 -3.64 3.70
CA LEU A 166 -2.96 -4.53 4.54
C LEU A 166 -4.36 -3.95 4.82
N ARG A 167 -4.50 -2.62 4.76
CA ARG A 167 -5.78 -1.93 4.88
C ARG A 167 -6.55 -1.76 3.56
N GLY A 168 -6.19 -2.53 2.53
CA GLY A 168 -6.95 -2.64 1.28
C GLY A 168 -6.44 -1.79 0.13
N VAL A 169 -5.46 -0.91 0.32
CA VAL A 169 -4.87 -0.12 -0.77
C VAL A 169 -3.64 -0.83 -1.32
N PHE A 170 -3.83 -1.76 -2.23
CA PHE A 170 -2.76 -2.58 -2.80
C PHE A 170 -1.82 -1.75 -3.69
N MET A 171 -0.61 -1.49 -3.21
CA MET A 171 0.45 -0.80 -3.96
C MET A 171 1.32 -1.80 -4.71
N LYS A 172 0.96 -2.10 -5.97
CA LYS A 172 1.66 -3.11 -6.80
C LYS A 172 3.14 -2.77 -7.04
N GLU A 173 3.48 -1.50 -7.12
CA GLU A 173 4.85 -1.01 -7.40
C GLU A 173 5.84 -1.33 -6.27
N VAL A 174 5.36 -1.36 -5.03
CA VAL A 174 6.18 -1.60 -3.84
C VAL A 174 6.55 -3.08 -3.69
N LEU A 175 5.73 -4.01 -4.24
CA LEU A 175 5.90 -5.46 -4.11
C LEU A 175 6.51 -6.09 -5.37
N THR A 176 7.55 -5.47 -5.96
CA THR A 176 8.23 -5.95 -7.16
C THR A 176 9.55 -6.65 -6.83
N PHE A 177 10.00 -7.55 -7.72
CA PHE A 177 11.28 -8.25 -7.55
C PHE A 177 12.47 -7.29 -7.62
N LYS A 178 12.39 -6.21 -8.41
CA LYS A 178 13.41 -5.15 -8.46
C LYS A 178 13.63 -4.51 -7.09
N VAL A 179 12.53 -4.22 -6.37
CA VAL A 179 12.59 -3.67 -5.00
C VAL A 179 13.23 -4.66 -4.03
N LEU A 180 12.98 -5.97 -4.17
CA LEU A 180 13.61 -7.00 -3.34
C LEU A 180 15.13 -6.98 -3.47
N LEU A 181 15.66 -7.03 -4.70
CA LEU A 181 17.09 -7.03 -4.95
C LEU A 181 17.77 -5.75 -4.47
N VAL A 182 17.18 -4.59 -4.79
CA VAL A 182 17.72 -3.30 -4.34
C VAL A 182 17.73 -3.19 -2.82
N LYS A 183 16.66 -3.64 -2.15
CA LYS A 183 16.63 -3.66 -0.67
C LYS A 183 17.64 -4.63 -0.08
N TRP A 184 17.81 -5.81 -0.65
CA TRP A 184 18.76 -6.80 -0.15
C TRP A 184 20.19 -6.26 -0.19
N VAL A 185 20.62 -5.84 -1.36
CA VAL A 185 22.01 -5.39 -1.59
C VAL A 185 22.23 -4.00 -0.97
N GLY A 186 21.31 -3.06 -1.15
CA GLY A 186 21.39 -1.71 -0.59
C GLY A 186 21.40 -1.71 0.95
N LEU A 187 20.55 -2.52 1.58
CA LEU A 187 20.53 -2.62 3.04
C LEU A 187 21.84 -3.15 3.61
N THR A 188 22.44 -4.15 2.93
CA THR A 188 23.75 -4.69 3.34
C THR A 188 24.83 -3.60 3.28
N ALA A 189 24.84 -2.79 2.23
CA ALA A 189 25.76 -1.66 2.09
C ALA A 189 25.50 -0.57 3.15
N THR A 190 24.23 -0.19 3.35
CA THR A 190 23.82 0.86 4.29
C THR A 190 24.23 0.51 5.72
N ILE A 191 23.91 -0.69 6.21
CA ILE A 191 24.24 -1.09 7.58
C ILE A 191 25.75 -1.41 7.68
N GLY A 192 26.32 -2.02 6.64
CA GLY A 192 27.76 -2.30 6.55
C GLY A 192 28.65 -1.05 6.56
N SER A 193 28.09 0.12 6.22
CA SER A 193 28.79 1.41 6.37
C SER A 193 28.85 1.93 7.81
N GLY A 194 28.33 1.20 8.80
CA GLY A 194 28.32 1.62 10.21
C GLY A 194 27.30 2.69 10.56
N MET A 195 26.38 3.04 9.66
CA MET A 195 25.30 3.97 9.95
C MET A 195 24.39 3.43 11.08
N PRO A 196 23.87 4.30 11.97
CA PRO A 196 22.96 3.90 13.05
C PRO A 196 21.55 3.61 12.49
N LEU A 197 21.43 2.54 11.75
CA LEU A 197 20.23 2.05 11.10
C LEU A 197 20.08 0.54 11.33
N GLY A 198 18.90 -0.01 11.07
CA GLY A 198 18.58 -1.42 11.29
C GLY A 198 17.98 -2.11 10.07
N LYS A 199 17.89 -3.45 10.14
CA LYS A 199 17.36 -4.30 9.05
C LYS A 199 15.89 -4.69 9.20
N GLU A 200 15.26 -4.46 10.34
CA GLU A 200 13.95 -5.01 10.71
C GLU A 200 12.83 -4.62 9.73
N GLY A 201 12.67 -3.35 9.46
CA GLY A 201 11.63 -2.89 8.53
C GLY A 201 11.84 -3.36 7.09
N PRO A 202 13.04 -3.16 6.52
CA PRO A 202 13.35 -3.68 5.19
C PRO A 202 13.19 -5.19 5.06
N LEU A 203 13.53 -5.99 6.08
CA LEU A 203 13.39 -7.45 6.03
C LEU A 203 11.90 -7.87 6.03
N ILE A 204 11.05 -7.19 6.81
CA ILE A 204 9.59 -7.37 6.74
C ILE A 204 9.07 -7.05 5.33
N HIS A 205 9.59 -6.03 4.69
CA HIS A 205 9.20 -5.70 3.34
C HIS A 205 9.66 -6.76 2.33
N MET A 206 10.90 -7.23 2.44
CA MET A 206 11.41 -8.30 1.58
C MET A 206 10.63 -9.60 1.73
N SER A 207 10.29 -10.01 2.96
CA SER A 207 9.45 -11.20 3.21
C SER A 207 8.06 -11.06 2.57
N SER A 208 7.48 -9.85 2.61
CA SER A 208 6.19 -9.53 1.97
C SER A 208 6.26 -9.59 0.44
N ILE A 209 7.37 -9.19 -0.16
CA ILE A 209 7.60 -9.35 -1.61
C ILE A 209 7.72 -10.82 -1.97
N ILE A 210 8.50 -11.60 -1.19
CA ILE A 210 8.73 -13.03 -1.44
C ILE A 210 7.40 -13.78 -1.42
N VAL A 211 6.57 -13.59 -0.37
CA VAL A 211 5.27 -14.28 -0.29
C VAL A 211 4.34 -13.88 -1.42
N THR A 212 4.36 -12.62 -1.84
CA THR A 212 3.54 -12.16 -2.97
C THR A 212 3.97 -12.82 -4.28
N LYS A 213 5.27 -12.99 -4.51
CA LYS A 213 5.79 -13.69 -5.70
C LYS A 213 5.56 -15.20 -5.64
N LEU A 214 5.78 -15.84 -4.49
CA LEU A 214 5.47 -17.24 -4.28
C LEU A 214 3.98 -17.54 -4.48
N SER A 215 3.10 -16.73 -3.89
CA SER A 215 1.66 -16.85 -4.07
C SER A 215 1.24 -16.68 -5.53
N LYS A 216 1.88 -15.75 -6.27
CA LYS A 216 1.63 -15.59 -7.70
C LYS A 216 2.12 -16.80 -8.52
N ALA A 217 3.29 -17.35 -8.21
CA ALA A 217 3.82 -18.53 -8.89
C ALA A 217 2.90 -19.74 -8.68
N ILE A 218 2.42 -19.94 -7.43
CA ILE A 218 1.53 -21.05 -7.11
C ILE A 218 0.11 -20.81 -7.64
N SER A 219 -0.33 -19.55 -7.79
CA SER A 219 -1.66 -19.25 -8.34
C SER A 219 -1.84 -19.73 -9.79
N SER A 220 -0.74 -19.95 -10.51
CA SER A 220 -0.77 -20.59 -11.83
C SER A 220 -1.18 -22.06 -11.77
N PHE A 221 -0.99 -22.71 -10.62
CA PHE A 221 -1.36 -24.13 -10.40
C PHE A 221 -2.64 -24.25 -9.58
N ASN A 222 -2.92 -23.30 -8.68
CA ASN A 222 -4.09 -23.33 -7.81
C ASN A 222 -4.73 -21.94 -7.72
N THR A 223 -5.97 -21.82 -8.19
CA THR A 223 -6.74 -20.56 -8.25
C THR A 223 -7.05 -19.94 -6.88
N VAL A 224 -6.97 -20.72 -5.79
CA VAL A 224 -7.22 -20.23 -4.41
C VAL A 224 -6.31 -19.08 -4.02
N TYR A 225 -5.05 -19.07 -4.47
CA TYR A 225 -4.09 -17.99 -4.22
C TYR A 225 -4.33 -16.73 -5.05
N GLY A 226 -5.26 -16.77 -5.99
CA GLY A 226 -5.77 -15.58 -6.70
C GLY A 226 -6.65 -14.68 -5.83
N ASN A 227 -7.23 -15.22 -4.74
CA ASN A 227 -8.13 -14.49 -3.84
C ASN A 227 -7.37 -13.42 -3.03
N GLU A 228 -7.88 -12.18 -3.01
CA GLU A 228 -7.26 -11.07 -2.30
C GLU A 228 -7.23 -11.26 -0.79
N SER A 229 -8.27 -11.86 -0.22
CA SER A 229 -8.30 -12.18 1.22
C SER A 229 -7.16 -13.13 1.60
N LYS A 230 -6.90 -14.14 0.77
CA LYS A 230 -5.79 -15.08 0.97
C LYS A 230 -4.42 -14.41 0.88
N LYS A 231 -4.26 -13.45 -0.03
CA LYS A 231 -3.02 -12.66 -0.14
C LYS A 231 -2.76 -11.83 1.11
N ILE A 232 -3.81 -11.23 1.70
CA ILE A 232 -3.69 -10.46 2.96
C ILE A 232 -3.29 -11.38 4.12
N GLU A 233 -3.88 -12.58 4.21
CA GLU A 233 -3.51 -13.59 5.21
C GLU A 233 -2.03 -13.98 5.10
N MET A 234 -1.56 -14.24 3.88
CA MET A 234 -0.16 -14.59 3.61
C MET A 234 0.80 -13.42 3.89
N LEU A 235 0.39 -12.17 3.63
CA LEU A 235 1.17 -10.99 4.00
C LEU A 235 1.34 -10.89 5.52
N GLY A 236 0.30 -11.15 6.31
CA GLY A 236 0.39 -11.19 7.78
C GLY A 236 1.41 -12.23 8.26
N ALA A 237 1.40 -13.43 7.68
CA ALA A 237 2.42 -14.45 7.98
C ALA A 237 3.83 -14.02 7.58
N ALA A 238 3.98 -13.33 6.44
CA ALA A 238 5.28 -12.81 6.00
C ALA A 238 5.85 -11.76 6.95
N TRP A 239 5.01 -10.94 7.57
CA TRP A 239 5.45 -9.99 8.60
C TRP A 239 6.05 -10.72 9.80
N ALA A 240 5.35 -11.75 10.30
CA ALA A 240 5.84 -12.56 11.40
C ALA A 240 7.20 -13.19 11.10
N VAL A 241 7.38 -13.74 9.88
CA VAL A 241 8.66 -14.30 9.42
C VAL A 241 9.76 -13.25 9.33
N GLY A 242 9.45 -12.06 8.80
CA GLY A 242 10.41 -10.97 8.67
C GLY A 242 10.99 -10.55 10.02
N VAL A 243 10.13 -10.39 11.05
CA VAL A 243 10.57 -10.08 12.41
C VAL A 243 11.32 -11.26 13.05
N ALA A 244 10.78 -12.48 12.90
CA ALA A 244 11.40 -13.68 13.45
C ALA A 244 12.82 -13.91 12.93
N CYS A 245 13.06 -13.72 11.62
CA CYS A 245 14.39 -13.85 11.02
C CYS A 245 15.32 -12.66 11.34
N THR A 246 14.77 -11.51 11.76
CA THR A 246 15.58 -10.36 12.16
C THR A 246 16.16 -10.54 13.57
N PHE A 247 15.30 -10.90 14.51
CA PHE A 247 15.61 -10.94 15.95
C PHE A 247 15.76 -12.36 16.50
N ASN A 248 15.55 -13.37 15.65
CA ASN A 248 15.49 -14.76 16.05
C ASN A 248 14.38 -15.05 17.10
N ALA A 249 13.28 -14.30 17.00
CA ALA A 249 12.17 -14.23 17.93
C ALA A 249 10.85 -14.61 17.24
N PRO A 250 10.48 -15.90 17.18
CA PRO A 250 9.27 -16.33 16.47
C PRO A 250 7.98 -15.89 17.16
N ILE A 251 7.87 -15.97 18.49
CA ILE A 251 6.66 -15.55 19.21
C ILE A 251 6.48 -14.04 19.13
N GLY A 252 7.56 -13.30 19.44
CA GLY A 252 7.58 -11.84 19.34
C GLY A 252 7.28 -11.36 17.95
N GLY A 253 7.75 -12.07 16.91
CA GLY A 253 7.47 -11.76 15.51
C GLY A 253 5.99 -11.87 15.15
N VAL A 254 5.30 -12.91 15.62
CA VAL A 254 3.87 -13.06 15.41
C VAL A 254 3.07 -11.99 16.14
N LEU A 255 3.40 -11.72 17.42
CA LEU A 255 2.73 -10.69 18.20
C LEU A 255 2.91 -9.30 17.57
N PHE A 256 4.12 -8.97 17.10
CA PHE A 256 4.39 -7.73 16.40
C PHE A 256 3.58 -7.60 15.11
N SER A 257 3.44 -8.70 14.34
CA SER A 257 2.63 -8.70 13.13
C SER A 257 1.17 -8.43 13.42
N VAL A 258 0.60 -9.01 14.49
CA VAL A 258 -0.77 -8.77 14.93
C VAL A 258 -0.95 -7.32 15.37
N GLU A 259 -0.03 -6.80 16.17
CA GLU A 259 -0.11 -5.47 16.77
C GLU A 259 -0.07 -4.34 15.73
N ILE A 260 0.76 -4.47 14.70
CA ILE A 260 0.87 -3.44 13.65
C ILE A 260 -0.24 -3.53 12.61
N THR A 261 -0.75 -4.73 12.32
CA THR A 261 -1.82 -4.90 11.32
C THR A 261 -3.20 -4.41 11.80
N THR A 262 -3.41 -4.24 13.03
CA THR A 262 -4.49 -3.74 13.91
C THR A 262 -5.94 -3.58 13.41
N ALA A 263 -6.28 -3.59 12.14
CA ALA A 263 -7.68 -3.42 11.73
C ALA A 263 -8.50 -4.69 11.96
N TYR A 264 -7.97 -5.82 11.55
CA TYR A 264 -8.58 -7.14 11.73
C TYR A 264 -7.54 -8.23 11.57
N PHE A 265 -7.43 -9.08 12.56
CA PHE A 265 -6.59 -10.28 12.50
C PHE A 265 -7.43 -11.53 12.76
N ALA A 266 -7.57 -12.39 11.75
CA ALA A 266 -8.26 -13.65 11.91
C ALA A 266 -7.43 -14.61 12.77
N VAL A 267 -8.01 -15.15 13.84
CA VAL A 267 -7.33 -16.06 14.79
C VAL A 267 -6.71 -17.27 14.08
N ARG A 268 -7.34 -17.76 13.03
CA ARG A 268 -6.79 -18.84 12.18
C ARG A 268 -5.43 -18.52 11.56
N ASN A 269 -5.11 -17.24 11.36
CA ASN A 269 -3.83 -16.79 10.79
C ASN A 269 -2.71 -16.77 11.82
N TYR A 270 -3.02 -16.80 13.11
CA TYR A 270 -2.05 -16.89 14.19
C TYR A 270 -1.17 -18.14 14.04
N TRP A 271 -1.78 -19.30 13.86
CA TRP A 271 -1.06 -20.56 13.69
C TRP A 271 -0.19 -20.59 12.42
N ARG A 272 -0.68 -19.99 11.34
CA ARG A 272 0.09 -19.88 10.08
C ARG A 272 1.31 -19.00 10.24
N GLY A 273 1.13 -17.83 10.86
CA GLY A 273 2.22 -16.89 11.17
C GLY A 273 3.25 -17.52 12.09
N PHE A 274 2.79 -18.22 13.14
CA PHE A 274 3.65 -18.90 14.09
C PHE A 274 4.47 -20.00 13.43
N PHE A 275 3.85 -20.87 12.66
CA PHE A 275 4.53 -21.94 11.92
C PHE A 275 5.62 -21.38 10.99
N ALA A 276 5.29 -20.38 10.19
CA ALA A 276 6.24 -19.78 9.27
C ALA A 276 7.40 -19.08 10.01
N ALA A 277 7.10 -18.39 11.11
CA ALA A 277 8.08 -17.71 11.95
C ALA A 277 9.06 -18.69 12.61
N VAL A 278 8.56 -19.83 13.14
CA VAL A 278 9.38 -20.89 13.71
C VAL A 278 10.30 -21.51 12.66
N TRP A 279 9.78 -21.81 11.45
CA TRP A 279 10.62 -22.31 10.36
C TRP A 279 11.72 -21.31 9.99
N GLY A 280 11.38 -20.02 9.91
CA GLY A 280 12.36 -18.97 9.63
C GLY A 280 13.44 -18.86 10.70
N ALA A 281 13.06 -18.73 11.97
CA ALA A 281 14.00 -18.64 13.09
C ALA A 281 14.88 -19.89 13.23
N THR A 282 14.30 -21.07 13.12
CA THR A 282 15.04 -22.35 13.20
C THR A 282 16.05 -22.46 12.05
N THR A 283 15.63 -22.14 10.82
CA THR A 283 16.55 -22.16 9.66
C THR A 283 17.71 -21.17 9.86
N TYR A 284 17.43 -19.96 10.35
CA TYR A 284 18.48 -18.97 10.62
C TYR A 284 19.47 -19.47 11.66
N ARG A 285 19.00 -20.09 12.75
CA ARG A 285 19.85 -20.69 13.79
C ARG A 285 20.68 -21.85 13.26
N LEU A 286 20.10 -22.72 12.44
CA LEU A 286 20.82 -23.83 11.82
C LEU A 286 21.94 -23.34 10.88
N LEU A 287 21.70 -22.26 10.13
CA LEU A 287 22.73 -21.65 9.29
C LEU A 287 23.92 -21.13 10.12
N LEU A 288 23.67 -20.53 11.30
CA LEU A 288 24.71 -20.11 12.22
C LEU A 288 25.56 -21.30 12.73
N VAL A 289 24.89 -22.43 13.03
CA VAL A 289 25.60 -23.64 13.50
C VAL A 289 26.39 -24.29 12.37
N TRP A 290 25.81 -24.47 11.20
CA TRP A 290 26.42 -25.22 10.10
C TRP A 290 27.55 -24.43 9.39
N ILE A 291 27.37 -23.13 9.22
CA ILE A 291 28.31 -22.32 8.45
C ILE A 291 29.34 -21.63 9.39
N ASP A 292 28.89 -21.11 10.53
CA ASP A 292 29.72 -20.37 11.45
C ASP A 292 30.36 -21.22 12.52
N GLY A 293 29.99 -22.53 12.61
CA GLY A 293 30.56 -23.45 13.62
C GLY A 293 30.16 -23.10 15.04
N ALA A 294 29.03 -22.37 15.23
CA ALA A 294 28.53 -22.06 16.58
C ALA A 294 28.30 -23.35 17.37
N LYS A 295 28.84 -23.47 18.57
CA LYS A 295 28.80 -24.70 19.38
C LYS A 295 27.37 -25.06 19.81
N THR A 296 26.49 -24.09 19.95
CA THR A 296 25.08 -24.29 20.39
C THR A 296 24.15 -23.32 19.71
N ILE A 297 22.87 -23.66 19.72
CA ILE A 297 21.81 -22.76 19.28
C ILE A 297 21.60 -21.70 20.37
N THR A 298 22.33 -20.60 20.27
CA THR A 298 22.27 -19.50 21.24
C THR A 298 21.34 -18.38 20.79
N ALA A 299 20.91 -17.54 21.74
CA ALA A 299 20.21 -16.29 21.45
C ALA A 299 21.13 -15.26 20.78
N VAL A 300 20.54 -14.26 20.12
CA VAL A 300 21.29 -13.18 19.46
C VAL A 300 22.08 -12.35 20.46
N PHE A 301 21.48 -12.05 21.60
CA PHE A 301 22.06 -11.32 22.72
C PHE A 301 21.91 -12.13 24.01
N SER A 302 22.56 -13.30 24.11
CA SER A 302 22.43 -14.14 25.30
C SER A 302 22.93 -13.40 26.54
N THR A 303 22.11 -13.40 27.58
CA THR A 303 22.41 -12.82 28.89
C THR A 303 22.46 -13.93 29.95
N SER A 304 23.35 -13.79 30.91
CA SER A 304 23.51 -14.75 32.02
C SER A 304 23.03 -14.13 33.34
N TYR A 305 21.75 -13.78 33.43
CA TYR A 305 21.12 -13.26 34.63
C TYR A 305 20.56 -14.41 35.50
N PHE A 306 21.38 -15.34 35.91
CA PHE A 306 20.98 -16.45 36.78
C PHE A 306 21.10 -16.03 38.24
N ILE A 307 20.02 -15.45 38.77
CA ILE A 307 19.92 -15.03 40.16
C ILE A 307 18.60 -15.56 40.72
N ASP A 308 18.61 -16.18 41.92
CA ASP A 308 17.45 -16.75 42.58
C ASP A 308 16.38 -15.67 42.89
N PHE A 309 16.85 -14.44 43.21
CA PHE A 309 16.04 -13.28 43.49
C PHE A 309 16.44 -12.12 42.56
N PRO A 310 15.84 -12.01 41.39
CA PRO A 310 16.30 -11.07 40.35
C PRO A 310 15.98 -9.61 40.64
N TYR A 311 14.97 -9.31 41.43
CA TYR A 311 14.55 -7.95 41.83
C TYR A 311 13.68 -7.96 43.09
N ASP A 312 13.70 -6.85 43.81
CA ASP A 312 12.85 -6.60 44.98
C ASP A 312 11.59 -5.78 44.57
N PRO A 313 10.47 -5.90 45.32
CA PRO A 313 9.27 -5.09 45.04
C PRO A 313 9.54 -3.58 45.04
N TRP A 314 10.44 -3.05 45.86
CA TRP A 314 10.80 -1.64 45.86
C TRP A 314 11.59 -1.24 44.61
N GLU A 315 12.37 -2.14 44.04
CA GLU A 315 13.10 -1.92 42.78
C GLU A 315 12.15 -1.74 41.58
N LEU A 316 10.92 -2.25 41.64
CA LEU A 316 9.92 -2.05 40.57
C LEU A 316 9.56 -0.57 40.37
N ILE A 317 9.71 0.25 41.41
CA ILE A 317 9.50 1.71 41.30
C ILE A 317 10.57 2.34 40.40
N SER A 318 11.82 1.91 40.55
CA SER A 318 12.92 2.41 39.68
C SER A 318 12.74 2.02 38.21
N TYR A 319 12.22 0.81 37.95
CA TYR A 319 11.85 0.39 36.60
C TYR A 319 10.65 1.17 36.04
N ALA A 320 9.69 1.54 36.88
CA ALA A 320 8.56 2.39 36.48
C ALA A 320 9.03 3.82 36.10
N ILE A 321 9.95 4.39 36.88
CA ILE A 321 10.59 5.69 36.59
C ILE A 321 11.42 5.60 35.30
N LEU A 322 12.18 4.54 35.11
CA LEU A 322 12.90 4.28 33.84
C LEU A 322 11.95 4.22 32.67
N GLY A 323 10.78 3.54 32.82
CA GLY A 323 9.74 3.50 31.81
C GLY A 323 9.20 4.90 31.45
N LEU A 324 8.98 5.76 32.45
CA LEU A 324 8.54 7.14 32.26
C LEU A 324 9.59 7.94 31.47
N ILE A 325 10.86 7.87 31.86
CA ILE A 325 11.96 8.56 31.17
C ILE A 325 12.10 8.06 29.72
N CYS A 326 12.02 6.75 29.50
CA CYS A 326 12.04 6.15 28.16
C CYS A 326 10.85 6.60 27.31
N GLY A 327 9.67 6.72 27.91
CA GLY A 327 8.46 7.23 27.26
C GLY A 327 8.59 8.67 26.78
N LEU A 328 9.12 9.54 27.63
CA LEU A 328 9.43 10.94 27.30
C LEU A 328 10.53 11.03 26.23
N GLY A 329 11.62 10.27 26.38
CA GLY A 329 12.73 10.25 25.42
C GLY A 329 12.31 9.72 24.04
N GLY A 330 11.52 8.64 24.00
CA GLY A 330 10.97 8.10 22.74
C GLY A 330 10.01 9.09 22.05
N SER A 331 9.14 9.77 22.82
CA SER A 331 8.27 10.82 22.28
C SER A 331 9.08 12.00 21.75
N LEU A 332 10.10 12.44 22.47
CA LEU A 332 11.01 13.49 22.02
C LEU A 332 11.71 13.11 20.70
N TYR A 333 12.12 11.85 20.56
CA TYR A 333 12.70 11.33 19.30
C TYR A 333 11.73 11.46 18.13
N VAL A 334 10.48 11.03 18.28
CA VAL A 334 9.46 11.10 17.22
C VAL A 334 9.13 12.55 16.90
N TRP A 335 9.02 13.41 17.91
CA TRP A 335 8.77 14.85 17.74
C TRP A 335 9.92 15.54 16.98
N CYS A 336 11.16 15.32 17.39
CA CYS A 336 12.35 15.85 16.69
C CYS A 336 12.42 15.36 15.24
N LYS A 337 12.13 14.08 14.99
CA LYS A 337 12.09 13.50 13.65
C LYS A 337 11.03 14.17 12.77
N GLN A 338 9.85 14.41 13.31
CA GLN A 338 8.77 15.10 12.60
C GLN A 338 9.18 16.51 12.18
N HIS A 339 9.74 17.28 13.11
CA HIS A 339 10.18 18.65 12.86
C HIS A 339 11.36 18.70 11.88
N TYR A 340 12.31 17.78 12.02
CA TYR A 340 13.44 17.67 11.09
C TYR A 340 12.96 17.36 9.67
N ASP A 341 12.07 16.38 9.49
CA ASP A 341 11.54 16.02 8.18
C ASP A 341 10.73 17.20 7.56
N ALA A 342 9.94 17.89 8.36
CA ALA A 342 9.22 19.09 7.93
C ALA A 342 10.18 20.21 7.52
N TRP A 343 11.19 20.51 8.35
CA TRP A 343 12.22 21.49 8.07
C TRP A 343 13.02 21.16 6.82
N ALA A 344 13.48 19.92 6.69
CA ALA A 344 14.27 19.45 5.54
C ALA A 344 13.50 19.50 4.20
N ASN A 345 12.16 19.44 4.27
CA ASN A 345 11.28 19.55 3.09
C ASN A 345 10.82 21.00 2.82
N THR A 346 10.96 21.92 3.79
CA THR A 346 10.56 23.34 3.65
C THR A 346 11.74 24.27 3.38
N ASN A 347 12.92 23.92 3.90
CA ASN A 347 14.12 24.76 3.76
C ASN A 347 14.57 24.87 2.30
N ARG A 348 14.66 26.11 1.80
CA ARG A 348 14.99 26.42 0.40
C ARG A 348 16.38 25.91 0.00
N ILE A 349 17.35 25.91 0.92
CA ILE A 349 18.74 25.47 0.65
C ILE A 349 18.74 23.96 0.45
N ILE A 350 18.16 23.21 1.39
CA ILE A 350 18.12 21.75 1.32
C ILE A 350 17.33 21.27 0.10
N MET A 351 16.20 21.91 -0.19
CA MET A 351 15.43 21.62 -1.41
C MET A 351 16.24 21.91 -2.68
N LYS A 352 16.99 23.02 -2.71
CA LYS A 352 17.85 23.35 -3.84
C LYS A 352 18.95 22.28 -4.01
N ILE A 353 19.60 21.86 -2.94
CA ILE A 353 20.60 20.80 -2.95
C ILE A 353 20.00 19.48 -3.43
N LYS A 354 18.86 19.06 -2.88
CA LYS A 354 18.15 17.83 -3.30
C LYS A 354 17.69 17.87 -4.77
N LYS A 355 17.38 19.06 -5.32
CA LYS A 355 17.00 19.23 -6.72
C LYS A 355 18.22 19.26 -7.66
N THR A 356 19.32 19.87 -7.24
CA THR A 356 20.54 19.98 -8.04
C THR A 356 21.25 18.62 -8.20
N SER A 357 21.43 17.92 -7.08
CA SER A 357 22.00 16.56 -7.10
C SER A 357 21.46 15.73 -5.93
N ARG A 358 21.04 14.53 -6.26
CA ARG A 358 20.51 13.60 -5.26
C ARG A 358 21.62 12.97 -4.41
N PHE A 359 22.88 13.14 -4.79
CA PHE A 359 24.04 12.57 -4.12
C PHE A 359 24.67 13.51 -3.09
N ILE A 360 24.58 14.84 -3.28
CA ILE A 360 25.27 15.80 -2.39
C ILE A 360 24.73 15.72 -0.95
N TYR A 361 23.42 15.68 -0.78
CA TYR A 361 22.81 15.63 0.54
C TYR A 361 23.16 14.33 1.32
N PRO A 362 23.02 13.13 0.75
CA PRO A 362 23.50 11.90 1.38
C PRO A 362 24.99 11.89 1.64
N GLY A 363 25.81 12.36 0.68
CA GLY A 363 27.25 12.45 0.82
C GLY A 363 27.69 13.32 2.00
N PHE A 364 27.03 14.45 2.21
CA PHE A 364 27.31 15.32 3.35
C PHE A 364 26.93 14.64 4.68
N ILE A 365 25.75 14.00 4.75
CA ILE A 365 25.31 13.33 5.99
C ILE A 365 26.22 12.16 6.35
N ILE A 366 26.61 11.30 5.40
CA ILE A 366 27.50 10.18 5.70
C ILE A 366 28.88 10.65 6.13
N LEU A 367 29.39 11.73 5.53
CA LEU A 367 30.65 12.32 5.93
C LEU A 367 30.61 12.80 7.38
N VAL A 368 29.54 13.50 7.79
CA VAL A 368 29.36 13.95 9.17
C VAL A 368 29.26 12.76 10.13
N ILE A 369 28.46 11.74 9.81
CA ILE A 369 28.28 10.56 10.68
C ILE A 369 29.59 9.77 10.78
N SER A 370 30.29 9.52 9.66
CA SER A 370 31.55 8.76 9.67
C SER A 370 32.67 9.53 10.37
N THR A 371 32.71 10.86 10.27
CA THR A 371 33.64 11.67 11.04
C THR A 371 33.35 11.61 12.54
N ALA A 372 32.09 11.64 12.93
CA ALA A 372 31.69 11.52 14.33
C ALA A 372 32.04 10.14 14.93
N THR A 373 31.97 9.07 14.12
CA THR A 373 32.33 7.71 14.59
C THR A 373 33.82 7.41 14.49
N TRP A 374 34.67 8.32 14.02
CA TRP A 374 36.10 8.09 13.91
C TRP A 374 36.74 7.81 15.27
N PRO A 375 37.49 6.68 15.48
CA PRO A 375 37.99 6.23 16.79
C PRO A 375 38.89 7.24 17.47
N ASN A 376 39.77 7.94 16.73
CA ASN A 376 40.66 8.94 17.30
C ASN A 376 40.01 10.32 17.49
N GLY A 377 38.73 10.47 17.16
CA GLY A 377 37.91 11.67 17.34
C GLY A 377 36.81 11.45 18.36
N LEU A 378 35.58 11.85 18.02
CA LEU A 378 34.42 11.67 18.91
C LEU A 378 34.07 10.19 19.10
N GLY A 379 34.50 9.30 18.20
CA GLY A 379 34.21 7.87 18.25
C GLY A 379 34.78 7.16 19.48
N GLN A 380 35.88 7.67 20.07
CA GLN A 380 36.44 7.13 21.31
C GLN A 380 35.46 7.16 22.50
N PHE A 381 34.55 8.13 22.53
CA PHE A 381 33.53 8.26 23.58
C PHE A 381 32.33 7.36 23.40
N MET A 382 32.24 6.62 22.28
CA MET A 382 31.04 5.89 21.87
C MET A 382 31.29 4.40 21.62
N ALA A 383 32.42 3.85 22.04
CA ALA A 383 32.82 2.49 21.71
C ALA A 383 32.68 2.18 20.20
N SER A 384 33.11 3.11 19.33
CA SER A 384 32.87 3.02 17.88
C SER A 384 33.63 1.88 17.19
N GLU A 385 34.68 1.36 17.80
CA GLU A 385 35.40 0.19 17.32
C GLU A 385 34.60 -1.10 17.42
N LEU A 386 33.57 -1.14 18.29
CA LEU A 386 32.72 -2.30 18.44
C LEU A 386 31.59 -2.23 17.41
N PRO A 387 31.30 -3.32 16.66
CA PRO A 387 30.10 -3.44 15.86
C PRO A 387 28.82 -3.31 16.72
N ALA A 388 27.69 -2.98 16.12
CA ALA A 388 26.43 -2.73 16.81
C ALA A 388 25.97 -3.89 17.73
N GLY A 389 26.17 -5.15 17.33
CA GLY A 389 25.84 -6.32 18.14
C GLY A 389 26.66 -6.42 19.43
N PRO A 390 28.00 -6.47 19.35
CA PRO A 390 28.89 -6.42 20.51
C PRO A 390 28.66 -5.22 21.43
N GLN A 391 28.29 -4.04 20.91
CA GLN A 391 27.94 -2.90 21.77
C GLN A 391 26.70 -3.19 22.63
N VAL A 392 25.66 -3.81 22.10
CA VAL A 392 24.46 -4.20 22.87
C VAL A 392 24.83 -5.27 23.91
N ILE A 393 25.62 -6.26 23.52
CA ILE A 393 26.08 -7.32 24.45
C ILE A 393 26.89 -6.71 25.62
N SER A 394 27.75 -5.72 25.36
CA SER A 394 28.49 -5.02 26.40
C SER A 394 27.60 -4.27 27.37
N LEU A 395 26.53 -3.57 26.82
CA LEU A 395 25.56 -2.87 27.66
C LEU A 395 24.72 -3.83 28.53
N PHE A 396 24.46 -5.03 28.05
CA PHE A 396 23.69 -6.07 28.76
C PHE A 396 24.60 -6.93 29.70
N SER A 397 25.84 -6.58 29.89
CA SER A 397 26.76 -7.33 30.79
C SER A 397 26.21 -7.40 32.22
N ASN A 398 26.35 -8.56 32.86
CA ASN A 398 25.79 -8.87 34.19
C ASN A 398 26.59 -8.28 35.35
N PHE A 399 27.69 -7.61 35.09
CA PHE A 399 28.57 -7.01 36.11
C PHE A 399 28.51 -5.47 36.06
N THR A 400 28.82 -4.85 37.19
CA THR A 400 28.93 -3.39 37.31
C THR A 400 30.26 -2.91 36.79
N TRP A 401 30.21 -1.78 36.06
CA TRP A 401 31.40 -1.17 35.47
C TRP A 401 32.16 -0.27 36.45
N THR A 402 31.56 0.06 37.58
CA THR A 402 32.12 0.91 38.63
C THR A 402 32.87 0.14 39.72
N LYS A 403 32.99 -1.20 39.62
CA LYS A 403 33.63 -2.06 40.64
C LYS A 403 35.16 -2.13 40.47
N ASP A 404 35.89 -2.10 41.58
CA ASP A 404 37.38 -2.07 41.57
C ASP A 404 38.06 -3.41 41.23
N ASN A 405 37.40 -4.56 41.49
CA ASN A 405 37.99 -5.89 41.28
C ASN A 405 37.40 -6.57 40.03
N LEU A 406 37.86 -6.14 38.85
CA LEU A 406 37.42 -6.67 37.58
C LEU A 406 38.39 -7.71 37.03
N THR A 407 37.88 -8.73 36.34
CA THR A 407 38.71 -9.65 35.56
C THR A 407 39.29 -8.93 34.32
N ILE A 408 40.41 -9.43 33.80
CA ILE A 408 41.05 -8.84 32.59
C ILE A 408 40.09 -8.69 31.44
N VAL A 409 39.19 -9.67 31.24
CA VAL A 409 38.18 -9.63 30.16
C VAL A 409 37.17 -8.52 30.39
N GLN A 410 36.74 -8.33 31.65
CA GLN A 410 35.81 -7.27 32.04
C GLN A 410 36.44 -5.88 31.89
N SER A 411 37.71 -5.74 32.33
CA SER A 411 38.47 -4.51 32.15
C SER A 411 38.64 -4.13 30.67
N ASN A 412 38.98 -5.09 29.82
CA ASN A 412 39.06 -4.86 28.35
C ASN A 412 37.69 -4.48 27.71
N LEU A 413 36.60 -4.94 28.29
CA LEU A 413 35.30 -4.53 27.83
C LEU A 413 34.99 -3.09 28.22
N ILE A 414 35.28 -2.70 29.43
CA ILE A 414 35.07 -1.35 29.97
C ILE A 414 35.97 -0.33 29.28
N SER A 415 37.23 -0.70 28.93
CA SER A 415 38.14 0.19 28.22
C SER A 415 37.60 0.76 26.91
N ASN A 416 36.67 0.06 26.29
CA ASN A 416 35.96 0.60 25.11
C ASN A 416 34.95 1.71 25.46
N TRP A 417 34.53 1.79 26.73
CA TRP A 417 33.49 2.74 27.20
C TRP A 417 34.09 3.83 28.12
N THR A 418 35.37 3.80 28.38
CA THR A 418 36.09 4.79 29.18
C THR A 418 37.21 5.40 28.37
N THR A 419 37.46 6.68 28.58
CA THR A 419 38.60 7.38 27.99
C THR A 419 39.42 8.04 29.10
N HIS A 420 40.62 8.50 28.79
CA HIS A 420 41.47 9.18 29.76
C HIS A 420 40.84 10.46 30.34
N TRP A 421 39.92 11.09 29.59
CA TRP A 421 39.32 12.38 29.92
C TRP A 421 37.91 12.28 30.51
N THR A 422 37.17 11.21 30.21
CA THR A 422 35.77 11.08 30.58
C THR A 422 35.47 9.72 31.19
N GLY A 423 34.54 9.71 32.15
CA GLY A 423 34.07 8.54 32.83
C GLY A 423 33.02 7.77 32.02
N ILE A 424 32.49 6.72 32.63
CA ILE A 424 31.47 5.82 32.04
C ILE A 424 30.16 6.59 31.76
N TYR A 425 29.74 7.43 32.70
CA TYR A 425 28.45 8.14 32.59
C TYR A 425 28.47 9.16 31.47
N GLU A 426 29.52 9.95 31.36
CA GLU A 426 29.64 10.98 30.30
C GLU A 426 29.66 10.32 28.92
N ASN A 427 30.37 9.22 28.77
CA ASN A 427 30.46 8.50 27.50
C ASN A 427 29.11 7.89 27.10
N LEU A 428 28.36 7.31 28.03
CA LEU A 428 27.03 6.80 27.78
C LEU A 428 26.04 7.93 27.36
N VAL A 429 26.13 9.10 27.98
CA VAL A 429 25.32 10.28 27.60
C VAL A 429 25.67 10.75 26.18
N ILE A 430 26.98 10.85 25.87
CA ILE A 430 27.43 11.21 24.51
C ILE A 430 26.94 10.17 23.49
N PHE A 431 26.98 8.89 23.82
CA PHE A 431 26.50 7.81 22.98
C PHE A 431 24.97 7.93 22.72
N ILE A 432 24.17 8.21 23.75
CA ILE A 432 22.72 8.42 23.60
C ILE A 432 22.45 9.62 22.67
N ALA A 433 23.12 10.74 22.91
CA ALA A 433 22.98 11.95 22.09
C ALA A 433 23.38 11.69 20.62
N TYR A 434 24.48 10.97 20.41
CA TYR A 434 24.90 10.55 19.07
C TYR A 434 23.85 9.65 18.40
N GLN A 435 23.41 8.57 19.09
CA GLN A 435 22.41 7.66 18.52
C GLN A 435 21.11 8.39 18.16
N PHE A 436 20.68 9.32 19.01
CA PHE A 436 19.49 10.14 18.81
C PHE A 436 19.62 11.01 17.55
N ILE A 437 20.65 11.81 17.45
CA ILE A 437 20.84 12.77 16.33
C ILE A 437 21.19 12.03 15.04
N ALA A 438 22.13 11.11 15.07
CA ALA A 438 22.62 10.41 13.89
C ALA A 438 21.53 9.53 13.27
N SER A 439 20.67 8.89 14.07
CA SER A 439 19.56 8.07 13.54
C SER A 439 18.47 8.94 12.87
N ILE A 440 18.19 10.14 13.38
CA ILE A 440 17.27 11.09 12.73
C ILE A 440 17.83 11.52 11.38
N LEU A 441 19.12 11.89 11.33
CA LEU A 441 19.80 12.29 10.09
C LEU A 441 19.83 11.15 9.06
N ALA A 442 20.29 9.96 9.48
CA ALA A 442 20.40 8.79 8.64
C ALA A 442 19.06 8.34 8.08
N SER A 443 17.99 8.37 8.88
CA SER A 443 16.64 7.99 8.45
C SER A 443 15.99 8.98 7.48
N SER A 444 16.58 10.14 7.24
CA SER A 444 16.11 11.11 6.22
C SER A 444 16.64 10.82 4.81
N LEU A 445 17.59 9.88 4.69
CA LEU A 445 18.23 9.53 3.43
C LEU A 445 17.33 8.62 2.57
N PRO A 446 17.41 8.72 1.23
CA PRO A 446 16.64 7.89 0.31
C PRO A 446 17.27 6.48 0.13
N ILE A 447 17.56 5.78 1.22
CA ILE A 447 18.17 4.45 1.27
C ILE A 447 17.26 3.48 2.03
N PRO A 448 17.37 2.16 1.85
CA PRO A 448 16.67 1.17 2.66
C PRO A 448 17.16 1.21 4.11
N HIS A 449 16.26 1.38 5.08
CA HIS A 449 16.63 1.47 6.51
C HIS A 449 15.47 1.10 7.44
N GLY A 450 15.82 0.66 8.65
CA GLY A 450 14.96 0.52 9.82
C GLY A 450 15.46 1.40 10.97
N VAL A 451 14.55 1.76 11.87
CA VAL A 451 14.84 2.66 13.01
C VAL A 451 14.75 1.99 14.38
N PHE A 452 14.47 0.69 14.41
CA PHE A 452 14.32 -0.08 15.66
C PHE A 452 15.65 -0.19 16.42
N ILE A 453 16.68 -0.75 15.80
CA ILE A 453 17.98 -1.00 16.44
C ILE A 453 18.66 0.25 17.01
N PRO A 454 18.71 1.41 16.31
CA PRO A 454 19.31 2.61 16.91
C PRO A 454 18.57 3.07 18.16
N ASN A 455 17.25 3.00 18.19
CA ASN A 455 16.44 3.34 19.36
C ASN A 455 16.62 2.31 20.48
N PHE A 456 16.75 1.03 20.13
CA PHE A 456 17.06 -0.04 21.09
C PHE A 456 18.41 0.18 21.79
N ARG A 457 19.43 0.60 21.04
CA ARG A 457 20.76 0.92 21.57
C ARG A 457 20.75 2.17 22.48
N ALA A 458 20.02 3.21 22.09
CA ALA A 458 19.85 4.41 22.90
C ALA A 458 19.16 4.10 24.24
N GLY A 459 18.08 3.31 24.19
CA GLY A 459 17.37 2.84 25.38
C GLY A 459 18.22 1.93 26.27
N ALA A 460 19.05 1.06 25.67
CA ALA A 460 19.99 0.22 26.41
C ALA A 460 21.04 1.05 27.19
N ALA A 461 21.60 2.08 26.57
CA ALA A 461 22.55 2.97 27.21
C ALA A 461 21.89 3.78 28.34
N LEU A 462 20.67 4.29 28.13
CA LEU A 462 19.95 4.98 29.19
C LEU A 462 19.64 4.06 30.38
N GLY A 463 19.15 2.85 30.09
CA GLY A 463 18.91 1.85 31.12
C GLY A 463 20.19 1.50 31.88
N ARG A 464 21.35 1.39 31.16
CA ARG A 464 22.66 1.15 31.81
C ARG A 464 23.05 2.27 32.76
N ILE A 465 22.86 3.53 32.35
CA ILE A 465 23.14 4.69 33.26
C ILE A 465 22.32 4.57 34.53
N VAL A 466 20.99 4.34 34.39
CA VAL A 466 20.11 4.21 35.56
C VAL A 466 20.52 3.02 36.43
N GLY A 467 20.89 1.89 35.85
CA GLY A 467 21.32 0.70 36.56
C GLY A 467 22.62 0.92 37.34
N GLU A 468 23.63 1.59 36.74
CA GLU A 468 24.88 1.93 37.45
C GLU A 468 24.65 2.97 38.56
N LEU A 469 23.76 3.95 38.37
CA LEU A 469 23.33 4.89 39.41
C LEU A 469 22.66 4.17 40.56
N MET A 470 21.72 3.28 40.27
CA MET A 470 21.06 2.46 41.29
C MET A 470 22.05 1.62 42.08
N TYR A 471 23.06 1.00 41.41
CA TYR A 471 24.08 0.26 42.07
C TYR A 471 24.97 1.17 42.93
N SER A 472 25.31 2.39 42.50
CA SER A 472 26.11 3.34 43.27
C SER A 472 25.36 3.82 44.53
N TRP A 473 24.04 3.93 44.50
CA TRP A 473 23.21 4.31 45.67
C TRP A 473 22.98 3.14 46.62
N PHE A 474 22.86 1.92 46.08
CA PHE A 474 22.59 0.69 46.86
C PHE A 474 23.61 -0.39 46.55
N PRO A 475 24.89 -0.26 46.98
CA PRO A 475 25.95 -1.21 46.61
C PRO A 475 25.72 -2.62 47.18
N GLN A 476 25.01 -2.73 48.31
CA GLN A 476 24.67 -4.01 48.93
C GLN A 476 23.38 -4.63 48.36
N GLY A 477 22.74 -3.94 47.44
CA GLY A 477 21.43 -4.31 46.87
C GLY A 477 20.26 -3.72 47.68
N VAL A 478 19.05 -4.02 47.21
CA VAL A 478 17.80 -3.59 47.87
C VAL A 478 17.22 -4.80 48.60
N GLY A 479 16.86 -4.63 49.86
CA GLY A 479 16.37 -5.71 50.66
C GLY A 479 14.96 -5.53 51.20
N TYR A 480 14.17 -6.57 51.15
CA TYR A 480 12.85 -6.68 51.79
C TYR A 480 12.75 -8.01 52.54
N ALA A 481 12.21 -7.95 53.75
CA ALA A 481 11.97 -9.14 54.59
C ALA A 481 13.21 -10.05 54.84
N GLY A 482 14.38 -9.44 54.97
CA GLY A 482 15.63 -10.17 55.27
C GLY A 482 16.30 -10.84 54.08
N ARG A 483 15.84 -10.59 52.85
CA ARG A 483 16.48 -11.02 51.61
C ARG A 483 17.05 -9.81 50.88
N MET A 484 18.27 -9.92 50.35
CA MET A 484 18.96 -8.87 49.61
C MET A 484 18.97 -9.26 48.13
N ALA A 485 18.34 -8.46 47.28
CA ALA A 485 18.41 -8.59 45.83
C ALA A 485 19.55 -7.74 45.30
N GLN A 486 20.52 -8.36 44.61
CA GLN A 486 21.62 -7.64 43.98
C GLN A 486 21.17 -6.90 42.75
N ILE A 487 21.50 -5.62 42.64
CA ILE A 487 21.21 -4.81 41.46
C ILE A 487 22.10 -5.23 40.30
N VAL A 488 21.48 -5.58 39.16
CA VAL A 488 22.17 -5.94 37.92
C VAL A 488 21.98 -4.81 36.90
N PRO A 489 22.99 -3.95 36.65
CA PRO A 489 22.87 -2.83 35.73
C PRO A 489 22.54 -3.25 34.30
N GLY A 490 22.97 -4.43 33.85
CA GLY A 490 22.62 -5.00 32.56
C GLY A 490 21.14 -5.30 32.42
N ALA A 491 20.42 -5.65 33.50
CA ALA A 491 18.97 -5.83 33.46
C ALA A 491 18.25 -4.51 33.21
N TYR A 492 18.68 -3.41 33.85
CA TYR A 492 18.16 -2.06 33.58
C TYR A 492 18.41 -1.65 32.14
N ALA A 493 19.58 -2.00 31.57
CA ALA A 493 19.86 -1.76 30.15
C ALA A 493 18.88 -2.50 29.23
N ALA A 494 18.55 -3.76 29.52
CA ALA A 494 17.58 -4.54 28.76
C ALA A 494 16.17 -3.96 28.88
N VAL A 495 15.72 -3.59 30.09
CA VAL A 495 14.42 -2.93 30.32
C VAL A 495 14.35 -1.59 29.58
N GLY A 496 15.39 -0.76 29.67
CA GLY A 496 15.45 0.53 28.97
C GLY A 496 15.41 0.39 27.46
N ALA A 497 16.12 -0.61 26.90
CA ALA A 497 16.09 -0.91 25.48
C ALA A 497 14.68 -1.22 24.98
N ALA A 498 13.93 -2.08 25.67
CA ALA A 498 12.56 -2.42 25.34
C ALA A 498 11.61 -1.24 25.51
N ALA A 499 11.72 -0.50 26.62
CA ALA A 499 10.83 0.62 26.94
C ALA A 499 10.98 1.79 25.96
N TRP A 500 12.21 2.18 25.62
CA TRP A 500 12.46 3.25 24.64
C TRP A 500 11.96 2.86 23.24
N THR A 501 12.30 1.65 22.78
CA THR A 501 11.88 1.17 21.47
C THR A 501 10.36 1.01 21.38
N GLY A 502 9.73 0.47 22.44
CA GLY A 502 8.28 0.37 22.57
C GLY A 502 7.62 1.74 22.49
N ALA A 503 8.16 2.76 23.16
CA ALA A 503 7.65 4.13 23.09
C ALA A 503 7.71 4.74 21.70
N VAL A 504 8.80 4.51 20.93
CA VAL A 504 8.96 5.02 19.56
C VAL A 504 8.03 4.32 18.56
N THR A 505 7.88 3.01 18.70
CA THR A 505 7.10 2.17 17.77
C THR A 505 5.64 2.02 18.16
N HIS A 506 5.27 2.33 19.41
CA HIS A 506 3.98 2.08 20.04
C HIS A 506 3.61 0.60 20.07
N THR A 507 4.58 -0.27 20.31
CA THR A 507 4.40 -1.72 20.32
C THR A 507 4.73 -2.31 21.69
N MET A 508 3.90 -3.26 22.16
CA MET A 508 4.10 -4.04 23.39
C MET A 508 4.86 -5.32 23.13
N SER A 509 4.78 -5.84 21.90
CA SER A 509 5.46 -7.06 21.46
C SER A 509 6.97 -7.00 21.59
N VAL A 510 7.55 -5.80 21.73
CA VAL A 510 8.97 -5.59 22.01
C VAL A 510 9.42 -6.31 23.28
N CYS A 511 8.57 -6.44 24.32
CA CYS A 511 8.86 -7.20 25.52
C CYS A 511 9.19 -8.66 25.19
N VAL A 512 8.33 -9.30 24.37
CA VAL A 512 8.50 -10.72 24.01
C VAL A 512 9.70 -10.88 23.06
N ILE A 513 9.90 -9.95 22.13
CA ILE A 513 11.07 -9.92 21.26
C ILE A 513 12.35 -9.88 22.12
N LEU A 514 12.40 -9.02 23.15
CA LEU A 514 13.54 -8.95 24.07
C LEU A 514 13.80 -10.28 24.76
N PHE A 515 12.76 -10.93 25.31
CA PHE A 515 12.93 -12.21 26.03
C PHE A 515 13.47 -13.32 25.12
N GLU A 516 12.95 -13.43 23.90
CA GLU A 516 13.43 -14.41 22.94
C GLU A 516 14.85 -14.09 22.45
N MET A 517 15.17 -12.81 22.28
CA MET A 517 16.46 -12.32 21.81
C MET A 517 17.57 -12.46 22.87
N THR A 518 17.21 -12.35 24.17
CA THR A 518 18.14 -12.52 25.30
C THR A 518 18.12 -13.94 25.87
N SER A 519 17.13 -14.75 25.54
CA SER A 519 16.83 -16.06 26.15
C SER A 519 16.64 -15.99 27.66
N SER A 520 16.21 -14.85 28.20
CA SER A 520 15.99 -14.65 29.63
C SER A 520 14.60 -14.10 29.90
N ILE A 521 13.85 -14.79 30.77
CA ILE A 521 12.49 -14.39 31.20
C ILE A 521 12.55 -13.79 32.61
N THR A 522 13.69 -13.78 33.24
CA THR A 522 13.91 -13.44 34.65
C THR A 522 13.31 -12.04 35.00
N TYR A 523 13.44 -11.05 34.12
CA TYR A 523 12.99 -9.68 34.33
C TYR A 523 11.65 -9.37 33.62
N ILE A 524 10.75 -10.36 33.47
CA ILE A 524 9.49 -10.19 32.72
C ILE A 524 8.61 -9.07 33.30
N ILE A 525 8.42 -9.02 34.62
CA ILE A 525 7.57 -8.01 35.27
C ILE A 525 8.15 -6.60 35.14
N PRO A 526 9.44 -6.35 35.45
CA PRO A 526 10.09 -5.05 35.23
C PRO A 526 9.96 -4.55 33.79
N VAL A 527 10.20 -5.42 32.79
CA VAL A 527 10.10 -5.06 31.37
C VAL A 527 8.67 -4.69 31.01
N LEU A 528 7.68 -5.50 31.44
CA LEU A 528 6.26 -5.22 31.15
C LEU A 528 5.82 -3.90 31.77
N ILE A 529 6.15 -3.62 33.04
CA ILE A 529 5.80 -2.37 33.72
C ILE A 529 6.42 -1.18 32.98
N ALA A 530 7.72 -1.23 32.70
CA ALA A 530 8.42 -0.14 32.05
C ALA A 530 7.89 0.13 30.62
N VAL A 531 7.63 -0.92 29.82
CA VAL A 531 7.12 -0.77 28.46
C VAL A 531 5.66 -0.28 28.45
N LEU A 532 4.82 -0.74 29.39
CA LEU A 532 3.44 -0.26 29.52
C LEU A 532 3.40 1.25 29.81
N ILE A 533 4.18 1.69 30.80
CA ILE A 533 4.27 3.10 31.18
C ILE A 533 4.83 3.92 30.01
N ALA A 534 5.93 3.45 29.41
CA ALA A 534 6.57 4.15 28.28
C ALA A 534 5.63 4.31 27.08
N ASN A 535 4.90 3.24 26.72
CA ASN A 535 3.88 3.30 25.66
C ASN A 535 2.69 4.20 26.04
N GLY A 536 2.22 4.15 27.30
CA GLY A 536 1.14 5.02 27.78
C GLY A 536 1.48 6.49 27.62
N VAL A 537 2.67 6.89 28.07
CA VAL A 537 3.18 8.26 27.94
C VAL A 537 3.36 8.65 26.47
N ALA A 538 3.98 7.76 25.68
CA ALA A 538 4.25 8.06 24.28
C ALA A 538 2.97 8.24 23.46
N ARG A 539 1.95 7.43 23.66
CA ARG A 539 0.65 7.53 22.96
C ARG A 539 -0.08 8.84 23.23
N ILE A 540 0.10 9.42 24.41
CA ILE A 540 -0.49 10.72 24.75
C ILE A 540 0.24 11.86 24.02
N LEU A 541 1.56 11.78 23.89
CA LEU A 541 2.39 12.89 23.42
C LEU A 541 2.58 12.91 21.89
N THR A 542 2.79 11.74 21.26
CA THR A 542 3.15 11.67 19.84
C THR A 542 2.52 10.46 19.15
N PRO A 543 2.32 10.48 17.81
CA PRO A 543 1.97 9.28 17.05
C PRO A 543 3.17 8.33 16.95
N SER A 544 2.92 7.05 16.58
CA SER A 544 4.01 6.11 16.31
C SER A 544 4.89 6.59 15.14
N ILE A 545 6.16 6.18 15.14
CA ILE A 545 7.09 6.50 14.04
C ILE A 545 6.57 6.03 12.68
N TYR A 546 5.83 4.93 12.62
CA TYR A 546 5.24 4.39 11.38
C TYR A 546 4.09 5.26 10.88
N ASP A 547 3.21 5.71 11.77
CA ASP A 547 2.10 6.58 11.44
C ASP A 547 2.56 7.98 11.05
N LEU A 548 3.64 8.47 11.71
CA LEU A 548 4.31 9.70 11.30
C LEU A 548 4.76 9.64 9.83
N VAL A 549 5.43 8.57 9.42
CA VAL A 549 5.89 8.39 8.03
C VAL A 549 4.71 8.24 7.06
N ILE A 550 3.61 7.60 7.46
CA ILE A 550 2.38 7.51 6.65
C ILE A 550 1.83 8.92 6.39
N ARG A 551 1.74 9.75 7.43
CA ARG A 551 1.27 11.15 7.33
C ARG A 551 2.22 12.00 6.48
N SER A 552 3.52 11.90 6.72
CA SER A 552 4.56 12.65 5.98
C SER A 552 4.57 12.32 4.48
N LYS A 553 4.44 11.05 4.12
CA LYS A 553 4.36 10.60 2.73
C LYS A 553 2.97 10.71 2.11
N LYS A 554 1.97 11.19 2.86
CA LYS A 554 0.56 11.31 2.43
C LYS A 554 0.01 10.01 1.81
N LEU A 555 0.36 8.87 2.42
CA LEU A 555 -0.12 7.57 1.97
C LEU A 555 -1.62 7.45 2.22
N PRO A 556 -2.37 6.76 1.36
CA PRO A 556 -3.81 6.56 1.52
C PRO A 556 -4.11 5.57 2.66
N TYR A 557 -4.08 6.06 3.87
CA TYR A 557 -4.25 5.30 5.09
C TYR A 557 -5.44 5.81 5.89
N LEU A 558 -6.25 4.88 6.42
CA LEU A 558 -7.36 5.22 7.29
C LEU A 558 -6.84 5.32 8.73
N PRO A 559 -6.92 6.50 9.38
CA PRO A 559 -6.45 6.67 10.75
C PRO A 559 -7.23 5.81 11.73
N ASP A 560 -6.60 5.43 12.84
CA ASP A 560 -7.28 4.73 13.92
C ASP A 560 -8.15 5.71 14.72
N LEU A 561 -9.27 5.21 15.20
CA LEU A 561 -10.16 5.96 16.09
C LEU A 561 -9.61 5.93 17.51
N LEU A 562 -9.47 7.08 18.14
CA LEU A 562 -9.04 7.18 19.52
C LEU A 562 -10.20 6.79 20.45
N PRO A 563 -10.02 5.82 21.37
CA PRO A 563 -11.13 5.30 22.20
C PRO A 563 -11.71 6.34 23.17
N ASN A 564 -10.98 7.42 23.45
CA ASN A 564 -11.35 8.39 24.48
C ASN A 564 -12.19 9.56 23.98
N THR A 565 -12.54 9.61 22.69
CA THR A 565 -13.30 10.73 22.13
C THR A 565 -14.80 10.44 22.22
N SER A 566 -15.48 10.96 23.22
CA SER A 566 -16.93 10.79 23.42
C SER A 566 -17.77 11.27 22.23
N GLY A 567 -17.25 12.22 21.43
CA GLY A 567 -17.89 12.73 20.23
C GLY A 567 -18.00 11.73 19.05
N LEU A 568 -17.22 10.63 19.07
CA LEU A 568 -17.21 9.63 17.99
C LEU A 568 -18.53 8.88 17.83
N TYR A 569 -19.27 8.69 18.94
CA TYR A 569 -20.54 7.95 18.92
C TYR A 569 -21.69 8.77 18.35
N GLY A 570 -21.57 10.09 18.33
CA GLY A 570 -22.58 11.02 17.82
C GLY A 570 -22.40 11.41 16.34
N VAL A 571 -21.36 10.94 15.66
CA VAL A 571 -21.12 11.23 14.24
C VAL A 571 -21.69 10.12 13.38
N TYR A 572 -22.58 10.49 12.46
CA TYR A 572 -23.25 9.60 11.52
C TYR A 572 -22.76 9.83 10.08
N VAL A 573 -23.08 8.91 9.19
CA VAL A 573 -22.71 9.00 7.76
C VAL A 573 -23.26 10.26 7.10
N GLU A 574 -24.44 10.69 7.49
CA GLU A 574 -25.07 11.92 7.00
C GLU A 574 -24.24 13.18 7.24
N ASP A 575 -23.42 13.22 8.31
CA ASP A 575 -22.60 14.37 8.66
C ASP A 575 -21.37 14.58 7.76
N PHE A 576 -20.89 13.51 7.10
CA PHE A 576 -19.66 13.56 6.31
C PHE A 576 -19.77 12.95 4.91
N MET A 577 -20.94 12.44 4.52
CA MET A 577 -21.14 11.92 3.17
C MET A 577 -21.11 13.03 2.13
N LYS A 578 -20.70 12.69 0.92
CA LYS A 578 -20.81 13.57 -0.23
C LYS A 578 -22.18 13.43 -0.87
N THR A 579 -22.96 14.50 -0.89
CA THR A 579 -24.32 14.55 -1.43
C THR A 579 -24.36 14.85 -2.93
N ASP A 580 -23.35 15.55 -3.50
CA ASP A 580 -23.23 15.81 -4.93
C ASP A 580 -22.78 14.55 -5.68
N ILE A 581 -23.72 13.69 -6.03
CA ILE A 581 -23.48 12.40 -6.66
C ILE A 581 -23.69 12.53 -8.17
N ARG A 582 -22.76 11.96 -8.95
CA ARG A 582 -22.90 11.80 -10.40
C ARG A 582 -23.35 10.37 -10.67
N PHE A 583 -24.53 10.21 -11.25
CA PHE A 583 -25.18 8.92 -11.42
C PHE A 583 -25.57 8.67 -12.87
N LEU A 584 -25.84 7.41 -13.18
CA LEU A 584 -26.44 6.95 -14.43
C LEU A 584 -27.89 6.60 -14.16
N TYR A 585 -28.77 6.81 -15.12
CA TYR A 585 -30.18 6.39 -15.06
C TYR A 585 -30.54 5.54 -16.28
N VAL A 586 -31.51 4.63 -16.13
CA VAL A 586 -31.79 3.58 -17.12
C VAL A 586 -32.15 4.15 -18.50
N SER A 587 -32.88 5.29 -18.55
CA SER A 587 -33.29 5.95 -19.81
C SER A 587 -32.29 7.00 -20.31
N MET A 588 -30.99 6.91 -19.90
CA MET A 588 -29.96 7.86 -20.29
C MET A 588 -29.58 7.71 -21.76
N SER A 589 -29.40 8.83 -22.50
CA SER A 589 -28.88 8.80 -23.87
C SER A 589 -27.36 8.67 -23.92
N TYR A 590 -26.82 8.12 -25.02
CA TYR A 590 -25.38 8.06 -25.24
C TYR A 590 -24.71 9.45 -25.26
N ARG A 591 -25.44 10.50 -25.63
CA ARG A 591 -24.95 11.89 -25.55
C ARG A 591 -24.64 12.29 -24.11
N ASN A 592 -25.59 12.10 -23.21
CA ASN A 592 -25.43 12.42 -21.80
C ASN A 592 -24.32 11.56 -21.14
N LEU A 593 -24.23 10.29 -21.54
CA LEU A 593 -23.17 9.39 -21.11
C LEU A 593 -21.78 9.90 -21.57
N LYS A 594 -21.64 10.31 -22.83
CA LYS A 594 -20.40 10.86 -23.38
C LYS A 594 -19.99 12.14 -22.65
N GLU A 595 -20.92 13.05 -22.40
CA GLU A 595 -20.69 14.30 -21.66
C GLU A 595 -20.26 14.04 -20.21
N LEU A 596 -20.95 13.11 -19.52
CA LEU A 596 -20.62 12.72 -18.16
C LEU A 596 -19.21 12.11 -18.06
N LEU A 597 -18.84 11.24 -19.00
CA LEU A 597 -17.51 10.63 -19.02
C LEU A 597 -16.38 11.64 -19.32
N ILE A 598 -16.66 12.65 -20.16
CA ILE A 598 -15.70 13.72 -20.45
C ILE A 598 -15.53 14.66 -19.26
N ALA A 599 -16.65 15.07 -18.65
CA ALA A 599 -16.65 16.00 -17.52
C ALA A 599 -15.97 15.41 -16.28
N TYR A 600 -16.18 14.12 -15.99
CA TYR A 600 -15.72 13.48 -14.75
C TYR A 600 -14.66 12.40 -14.99
N LYS A 601 -13.48 12.77 -15.45
CA LYS A 601 -12.36 11.85 -15.78
C LYS A 601 -11.82 11.05 -14.58
N LYS A 602 -11.99 11.55 -13.35
CA LYS A 602 -11.44 10.94 -12.13
C LYS A 602 -12.35 9.90 -11.48
N ILE A 603 -13.61 9.81 -11.89
CA ILE A 603 -14.56 8.85 -11.32
C ILE A 603 -14.40 7.51 -12.04
N ASN A 604 -14.11 6.45 -11.29
CA ASN A 604 -13.87 5.10 -11.81
C ASN A 604 -15.12 4.22 -11.85
N VAL A 605 -16.10 4.49 -11.01
CA VAL A 605 -17.34 3.72 -10.89
C VAL A 605 -18.50 4.68 -10.70
N PHE A 606 -19.59 4.44 -11.41
CA PHE A 606 -20.81 5.25 -11.37
C PHE A 606 -21.97 4.43 -10.82
N PRO A 607 -22.80 4.98 -9.92
CA PRO A 607 -24.04 4.33 -9.51
C PRO A 607 -25.06 4.38 -10.64
N LEU A 608 -25.78 3.29 -10.84
CA LEU A 608 -26.91 3.19 -11.76
C LEU A 608 -28.20 3.25 -10.95
N VAL A 609 -29.05 4.22 -11.27
CA VAL A 609 -30.36 4.41 -10.65
C VAL A 609 -31.48 4.18 -11.66
N ASP A 610 -32.67 3.95 -11.17
CA ASP A 610 -33.85 3.76 -11.96
C ASP A 610 -34.23 5.07 -12.72
N HIS A 611 -34.65 6.08 -11.99
CA HIS A 611 -35.01 7.39 -12.52
C HIS A 611 -34.39 8.52 -11.74
N THR A 612 -34.30 9.71 -12.35
CA THR A 612 -33.73 10.91 -11.71
C THR A 612 -34.56 11.40 -10.51
N GLN A 613 -35.85 11.08 -10.43
CA GLN A 613 -36.73 11.48 -9.34
C GLN A 613 -36.73 10.46 -8.18
N THR A 614 -36.80 9.19 -8.50
CA THR A 614 -36.82 8.09 -7.49
C THR A 614 -35.49 7.81 -6.91
N MET A 615 -34.39 7.97 -7.69
CA MET A 615 -33.01 7.71 -7.28
C MET A 615 -32.80 6.32 -6.67
N THR A 616 -33.60 5.33 -7.04
CA THR A 616 -33.48 3.97 -6.51
C THR A 616 -32.19 3.33 -7.05
N LEU A 617 -31.30 2.90 -6.18
CA LEU A 617 -30.02 2.31 -6.58
C LEU A 617 -30.23 0.89 -7.13
N LEU A 618 -29.93 0.69 -8.41
CA LEU A 618 -30.03 -0.60 -9.10
C LEU A 618 -28.69 -1.36 -9.10
N GLY A 619 -27.59 -0.62 -9.13
CA GLY A 619 -26.28 -1.22 -9.21
C GLY A 619 -25.17 -0.21 -9.37
N SER A 620 -23.98 -0.68 -9.72
CA SER A 620 -22.87 0.20 -10.10
C SER A 620 -22.17 -0.29 -11.36
N VAL A 621 -21.69 0.65 -12.19
CA VAL A 621 -21.04 0.34 -13.46
C VAL A 621 -19.64 0.93 -13.47
N PRO A 622 -18.59 0.12 -13.73
CA PRO A 622 -17.24 0.60 -13.86
C PRO A 622 -17.07 1.49 -15.12
N ARG A 623 -16.26 2.53 -15.01
CA ARG A 623 -15.99 3.46 -16.10
C ARG A 623 -15.52 2.78 -17.40
N HIS A 624 -14.68 1.75 -17.29
CA HIS A 624 -14.16 1.07 -18.48
C HIS A 624 -15.25 0.36 -19.28
N GLU A 625 -16.27 -0.21 -18.63
CA GLU A 625 -17.43 -0.80 -19.28
C GLU A 625 -18.26 0.26 -20.04
N LEU A 626 -18.43 1.45 -19.44
CA LEU A 626 -19.10 2.56 -20.09
C LEU A 626 -18.36 3.09 -21.32
N ILE A 627 -17.03 3.08 -21.27
CA ILE A 627 -16.20 3.44 -22.43
C ILE A 627 -16.35 2.38 -23.53
N LEU A 628 -16.37 1.09 -23.18
CA LEU A 628 -16.60 0.00 -24.13
C LEU A 628 -17.98 0.09 -24.78
N LEU A 629 -19.03 0.41 -23.99
CA LEU A 629 -20.39 0.63 -24.53
C LEU A 629 -20.40 1.78 -25.54
N LEU A 630 -19.74 2.88 -25.21
CA LEU A 630 -19.66 4.04 -26.10
C LEU A 630 -18.85 3.71 -27.37
N ASP A 631 -17.75 2.96 -27.23
CA ASP A 631 -16.94 2.52 -28.38
C ASP A 631 -17.71 1.50 -29.24
N HIS A 632 -18.52 0.64 -28.64
CA HIS A 632 -19.40 -0.26 -29.37
C HIS A 632 -20.45 0.50 -30.19
N GLN A 633 -21.01 1.62 -29.69
CA GLN A 633 -22.06 2.39 -30.37
C GLN A 633 -21.52 3.31 -31.47
N ILE A 634 -20.43 4.04 -31.22
CA ILE A 634 -19.91 5.06 -32.16
C ILE A 634 -18.44 4.80 -32.56
N GLY A 635 -17.89 3.66 -32.18
CA GLY A 635 -16.49 3.32 -32.42
C GLY A 635 -16.20 2.93 -33.87
N THR A 636 -14.92 2.65 -34.11
CA THR A 636 -14.38 2.38 -35.47
C THR A 636 -15.03 1.16 -36.11
N TYR A 637 -15.49 0.18 -35.32
CA TYR A 637 -16.16 -1.01 -35.85
C TYR A 637 -17.53 -0.67 -36.48
N GLN A 638 -18.37 0.11 -35.77
CA GLN A 638 -19.67 0.53 -36.26
C GLN A 638 -19.56 1.44 -37.50
N ARG A 639 -18.58 2.35 -37.52
CA ARG A 639 -18.32 3.21 -38.67
C ARG A 639 -17.88 2.45 -39.92
N ARG A 640 -17.42 1.20 -39.79
CA ARG A 640 -17.04 0.31 -40.90
C ARG A 640 -18.18 -0.59 -41.36
N GLN A 641 -19.30 -0.65 -40.64
CA GLN A 641 -20.47 -1.39 -41.11
C GLN A 641 -21.17 -0.65 -42.23
N TYR A 642 -21.80 -1.41 -43.14
CA TYR A 642 -22.59 -0.87 -44.24
C TYR A 642 -23.92 -0.31 -43.71
N LEU A 643 -24.29 0.86 -44.16
CA LEU A 643 -25.60 1.43 -43.90
C LEU A 643 -26.67 0.57 -44.56
N PRO A 644 -27.81 0.25 -43.90
CA PRO A 644 -28.91 -0.38 -44.58
C PRO A 644 -29.41 0.57 -45.67
N SER A 645 -29.57 0.06 -46.91
CA SER A 645 -30.12 0.85 -48.01
C SER A 645 -31.49 1.37 -47.61
N PRO A 646 -31.80 2.66 -47.88
CA PRO A 646 -33.12 3.19 -47.61
C PRO A 646 -34.15 2.39 -48.42
N ARG A 647 -35.05 1.68 -47.75
CA ARG A 647 -36.21 1.07 -48.39
C ARG A 647 -37.08 2.19 -48.95
N MET A 648 -37.20 2.28 -50.26
CA MET A 648 -38.22 3.06 -50.89
C MET A 648 -39.57 2.46 -50.49
N ASP A 649 -40.32 3.16 -49.64
CA ASP A 649 -41.70 2.86 -49.35
C ASP A 649 -42.51 3.00 -50.66
N ARG A 650 -42.78 1.86 -51.27
CA ARG A 650 -43.93 1.75 -52.16
C ARG A 650 -45.10 1.31 -51.33
N SER A 651 -45.97 2.23 -51.09
CA SER A 651 -47.35 1.98 -50.61
C SER A 651 -48.05 0.91 -51.47
N VAL A 652 -48.33 -0.24 -50.86
CA VAL A 652 -49.46 -1.11 -51.31
C VAL A 652 -50.11 -1.68 -50.06
N ASP A 653 -51.35 -1.30 -49.84
CA ASP A 653 -52.25 -1.93 -48.90
C ASP A 653 -52.35 -3.43 -49.18
N SER A 654 -52.28 -4.23 -48.19
CA SER A 654 -53.19 -5.31 -47.86
C SER A 654 -52.59 -6.35 -46.97
N LEU A 655 -53.17 -6.49 -45.80
CA LEU A 655 -53.61 -7.69 -45.08
C LEU A 655 -52.72 -8.94 -45.06
N GLU A 656 -52.52 -9.38 -43.82
CA GLU A 656 -52.46 -10.75 -43.34
C GLU A 656 -51.13 -11.27 -42.82
N ASN A 657 -51.22 -11.57 -41.54
CA ASN A 657 -50.57 -12.67 -40.82
C ASN A 657 -49.16 -13.16 -41.25
N VAL A 658 -48.13 -12.83 -40.47
CA VAL A 658 -46.96 -13.67 -40.41
C VAL A 658 -46.52 -13.80 -38.97
N GLU A 659 -46.48 -15.05 -38.56
CA GLU A 659 -46.01 -15.59 -37.30
C GLU A 659 -44.56 -15.18 -37.01
N PHE A 660 -44.31 -14.86 -35.75
CA PHE A 660 -42.96 -14.62 -35.20
C PHE A 660 -42.15 -15.93 -35.17
N ILE A 661 -41.23 -16.09 -36.11
CA ILE A 661 -40.18 -17.11 -36.03
C ILE A 661 -38.98 -16.56 -35.27
N HIS A 662 -38.74 -17.10 -34.11
CA HIS A 662 -37.53 -16.91 -33.33
C HIS A 662 -36.33 -17.49 -34.08
N SER A 663 -35.49 -16.63 -34.66
CA SER A 663 -34.16 -17.02 -35.18
C SER A 663 -33.11 -16.93 -34.09
N ARG A 664 -32.73 -18.08 -33.60
CA ARG A 664 -31.53 -18.31 -32.77
C ARG A 664 -30.29 -17.91 -33.55
N LYS A 665 -29.62 -16.82 -33.15
CA LYS A 665 -28.25 -16.56 -33.59
C LYS A 665 -27.28 -17.53 -32.91
N LYS A 666 -26.68 -18.37 -33.72
CA LYS A 666 -25.57 -19.26 -33.37
C LYS A 666 -24.34 -18.42 -33.01
N SER A 667 -23.76 -18.72 -31.87
CA SER A 667 -22.46 -18.26 -31.46
C SER A 667 -21.38 -18.83 -32.38
N VAL A 668 -20.53 -17.98 -32.89
CA VAL A 668 -19.33 -18.34 -33.64
C VAL A 668 -18.28 -18.87 -32.65
N PRO A 669 -17.63 -20.00 -32.91
CA PRO A 669 -16.59 -20.53 -32.04
C PRO A 669 -15.30 -19.73 -32.19
N LEU A 670 -14.69 -19.44 -31.05
CA LEU A 670 -13.30 -19.00 -30.95
C LEU A 670 -12.39 -20.12 -31.46
N ILE A 671 -11.57 -19.82 -32.46
CA ILE A 671 -10.50 -20.69 -32.95
C ILE A 671 -9.37 -20.61 -31.93
N ASP A 672 -9.07 -21.77 -31.33
CA ASP A 672 -7.82 -22.02 -30.58
C ASP A 672 -6.69 -22.11 -31.60
N ASP A 673 -5.77 -21.16 -31.56
CA ASP A 673 -4.44 -21.35 -32.11
C ASP A 673 -3.46 -21.64 -30.97
N SER A 674 -3.25 -22.93 -30.76
CA SER A 674 -2.10 -23.47 -30.06
C SER A 674 -1.06 -23.88 -31.11
N SER A 675 0.07 -23.18 -31.15
CA SER A 675 1.31 -23.86 -31.54
C SER A 675 2.52 -23.02 -31.08
N ASP A 676 3.31 -23.74 -30.30
CA ASP A 676 4.70 -23.53 -29.96
C ASP A 676 5.53 -22.72 -30.95
N SER A 677 6.34 -21.85 -30.42
CA SER A 677 7.81 -21.96 -30.59
C SER A 677 8.50 -20.82 -29.83
N ASP A 678 9.38 -21.27 -28.95
CA ASP A 678 10.52 -20.51 -28.47
C ASP A 678 11.25 -19.82 -29.62
N LYS A 679 11.51 -18.53 -29.45
CA LYS A 679 12.80 -17.94 -29.73
C LYS A 679 12.87 -16.51 -29.18
N GLU A 680 13.91 -16.33 -28.40
CA GLU A 680 14.58 -15.08 -28.13
C GLU A 680 14.62 -14.16 -29.38
N ASP A 681 14.19 -12.92 -29.17
CA ASP A 681 14.90 -11.79 -29.76
C ASP A 681 14.61 -10.53 -28.96
N ASP A 682 15.68 -10.12 -28.38
CA ASP A 682 16.04 -8.83 -27.81
C ASP A 682 15.77 -7.70 -28.82
N LYS A 683 15.41 -6.54 -28.24
CA LYS A 683 15.57 -5.17 -28.76
C LYS A 683 14.32 -4.41 -29.14
N ASN A 684 14.26 -3.28 -28.42
CA ASN A 684 13.55 -2.04 -28.66
C ASN A 684 12.24 -1.84 -27.90
N GLU A 685 12.35 -1.73 -26.57
CA GLU A 685 11.49 -0.83 -25.82
C GLU A 685 11.99 0.61 -25.97
N GLU A 686 11.36 1.36 -26.83
CA GLU A 686 11.42 2.82 -26.82
C GLU A 686 10.99 3.32 -25.44
N LYS A 687 11.94 3.91 -24.74
CA LYS A 687 11.75 4.64 -23.49
C LYS A 687 10.81 5.82 -23.74
N THR A 688 9.55 5.69 -23.39
CA THR A 688 8.78 6.85 -23.01
C THR A 688 9.11 7.17 -21.57
N ASP A 689 9.89 8.21 -21.37
CA ASP A 689 10.16 8.85 -20.10
C ASP A 689 8.84 9.33 -19.48
N PHE A 690 8.22 8.50 -18.66
CA PHE A 690 7.23 8.95 -17.70
C PHE A 690 7.96 9.26 -16.40
N ASN A 691 8.42 10.49 -16.29
CA ASN A 691 8.91 11.09 -15.07
C ASN A 691 7.71 11.40 -14.17
N PRO A 692 7.50 10.69 -13.04
CA PRO A 692 6.54 11.14 -12.05
C PRO A 692 7.21 12.23 -11.21
N GLN A 693 7.29 13.45 -11.75
CA GLN A 693 7.48 14.61 -10.90
C GLN A 693 6.26 14.71 -9.98
N MET A 694 6.51 14.54 -8.69
CA MET A 694 5.65 15.03 -7.63
C MET A 694 5.44 16.53 -7.86
N THR A 695 4.32 16.85 -8.50
CA THR A 695 3.88 18.24 -8.57
C THR A 695 3.18 18.55 -7.24
N GLU A 696 3.83 19.37 -6.43
CA GLU A 696 3.20 20.10 -5.34
C GLU A 696 1.93 20.75 -5.89
N MET A 697 0.80 20.44 -5.27
CA MET A 697 -0.40 21.25 -5.43
C MET A 697 -0.14 22.61 -4.78
N LYS A 698 0.34 23.56 -5.56
CA LYS A 698 0.09 24.96 -5.30
C LYS A 698 -1.42 25.18 -5.51
N GLU A 699 -2.05 25.85 -4.57
CA GLU A 699 -3.35 26.49 -4.76
C GLU A 699 -3.32 27.27 -6.09
N PHE A 700 -3.99 26.71 -7.09
CA PHE A 700 -4.26 27.44 -8.31
C PHE A 700 -5.47 28.32 -8.06
N LYS A 701 -5.24 29.63 -7.99
CA LYS A 701 -6.24 30.63 -8.34
C LYS A 701 -6.83 30.22 -9.69
N VAL A 702 -8.14 30.10 -9.72
CA VAL A 702 -8.92 29.81 -10.89
C VAL A 702 -8.78 31.00 -11.85
N GLU A 703 -7.83 30.92 -12.78
CA GLU A 703 -7.93 31.64 -14.03
C GLU A 703 -8.72 30.75 -14.98
N THR A 704 -9.89 31.23 -15.29
CA THR A 704 -10.82 30.68 -16.29
C THR A 704 -10.18 30.82 -17.68
N VAL A 705 -9.45 29.81 -18.11
CA VAL A 705 -9.16 29.61 -19.53
C VAL A 705 -10.38 28.93 -20.13
N LYS A 706 -11.18 29.70 -20.83
CA LYS A 706 -12.23 29.18 -21.73
C LYS A 706 -11.52 28.50 -22.92
N GLU A 707 -11.17 27.23 -22.80
CA GLU A 707 -10.94 26.39 -23.96
C GLU A 707 -12.31 26.18 -24.64
N THR A 708 -12.41 26.67 -25.88
CA THR A 708 -13.62 26.53 -26.68
C THR A 708 -13.92 25.06 -26.97
N LYS A 709 -15.18 24.73 -26.98
CA LYS A 709 -15.74 23.39 -27.24
C LYS A 709 -15.15 22.69 -28.50
N GLU A 710 -14.64 23.46 -29.44
CA GLU A 710 -13.99 22.97 -30.67
C GLU A 710 -12.59 22.40 -30.48
N GLU A 711 -11.78 22.91 -29.56
CA GLU A 711 -10.44 22.35 -29.31
C GLU A 711 -10.49 21.00 -28.60
N ILE A 712 -11.48 20.77 -27.75
CA ILE A 712 -11.70 19.48 -27.06
C ILE A 712 -12.15 18.43 -28.07
N MET A 713 -12.97 18.80 -29.05
CA MET A 713 -13.40 17.89 -30.14
C MET A 713 -12.27 17.50 -31.07
N LYS A 714 -11.36 18.43 -31.41
CA LYS A 714 -10.17 18.13 -32.26
C LYS A 714 -9.19 17.15 -31.66
N LYS A 715 -9.05 17.11 -30.34
CA LYS A 715 -8.19 16.13 -29.64
C LYS A 715 -8.71 14.69 -29.69
N TRP A 716 -9.98 14.46 -30.01
CA TRP A 716 -10.60 13.13 -30.08
C TRP A 716 -10.73 12.57 -31.49
N THR A 717 -10.58 13.39 -32.53
CA THR A 717 -10.89 13.00 -33.91
C THR A 717 -9.67 12.70 -34.79
N THR A 718 -8.44 12.94 -34.35
CA THR A 718 -7.25 12.68 -35.19
C THR A 718 -6.19 11.85 -34.44
N PRO A 719 -6.05 10.56 -34.77
CA PRO A 719 -4.80 9.86 -34.50
C PRO A 719 -3.76 10.34 -35.53
N LYS A 720 -2.72 11.01 -35.08
CA LYS A 720 -1.56 11.34 -35.93
C LYS A 720 -0.91 10.04 -36.40
N ARG A 721 -1.10 9.69 -37.65
CA ARG A 721 -0.29 8.67 -38.34
C ARG A 721 1.09 9.25 -38.65
N LYS A 722 2.16 8.58 -38.17
CA LYS A 722 3.51 8.73 -38.67
C LYS A 722 3.56 8.19 -40.10
N PRO A 723 4.30 8.81 -41.04
CA PRO A 723 4.42 8.31 -42.41
C PRO A 723 5.29 7.03 -42.44
N LEU A 724 4.79 6.05 -43.20
CA LEU A 724 5.50 4.80 -43.50
C LEU A 724 6.66 5.06 -44.46
N PRO A 725 7.78 4.35 -44.32
CA PRO A 725 8.89 4.43 -45.27
C PRO A 725 8.54 3.74 -46.60
N PRO A 726 9.20 4.12 -47.73
CA PRO A 726 8.84 3.66 -49.06
C PRO A 726 9.21 2.19 -49.31
N LEU A 727 8.30 1.46 -49.94
CA LEU A 727 8.42 0.06 -50.31
C LEU A 727 9.45 -0.12 -51.45
N MET A 728 10.42 -1.02 -51.26
CA MET A 728 11.30 -1.53 -52.31
C MET A 728 10.58 -2.51 -53.27
N PRO A 729 11.03 -2.63 -54.53
CA PRO A 729 10.29 -3.34 -55.57
C PRO A 729 10.41 -4.87 -55.46
N LYS A 730 9.31 -5.54 -55.75
CA LYS A 730 9.20 -6.99 -55.81
C LYS A 730 9.75 -7.55 -57.11
N SER A 731 10.56 -8.58 -57.02
CA SER A 731 10.96 -9.48 -58.09
C SER A 731 9.83 -10.42 -58.52
N PRO A 732 9.83 -10.94 -59.77
CA PRO A 732 8.69 -11.61 -60.40
C PRO A 732 8.59 -13.09 -60.03
N LEU A 733 7.36 -13.58 -59.86
CA LEU A 733 7.00 -14.98 -59.68
C LEU A 733 6.53 -15.58 -61.02
N PRO A 734 6.76 -16.84 -61.29
CA PRO A 734 6.54 -17.49 -62.58
C PRO A 734 5.08 -17.88 -62.85
N GLU A 735 4.76 -17.78 -64.14
CA GLU A 735 3.51 -18.17 -64.75
C GLU A 735 3.12 -19.64 -64.52
N ARG A 736 1.83 -19.85 -64.24
CA ARG A 736 1.20 -21.14 -64.46
C ARG A 736 -0.06 -20.98 -65.31
N LYS A 737 0.00 -21.71 -66.45
CA LYS A 737 -0.93 -21.76 -67.53
C LYS A 737 -2.36 -22.24 -67.19
N SER A 738 -3.33 -21.62 -67.85
CA SER A 738 -4.71 -22.03 -67.99
C SER A 738 -4.90 -23.33 -68.81
N PRO A 739 -6.01 -24.04 -68.75
CA PRO A 739 -6.87 -23.90 -69.94
C PRO A 739 -8.44 -23.95 -69.74
N LEU A 740 -9.09 -23.46 -70.76
CA LEU A 740 -10.41 -23.75 -71.38
C LEU A 740 -11.66 -23.03 -70.85
N GLU A 741 -12.04 -22.03 -71.65
CA GLU A 741 -13.22 -21.94 -72.54
C GLU A 741 -14.49 -22.68 -72.07
N SER A 742 -15.56 -21.98 -71.92
CA SER A 742 -16.73 -21.80 -72.74
C SER A 742 -17.99 -21.48 -71.92
N LYS A 743 -18.62 -20.44 -72.21
CA LYS A 743 -20.00 -20.22 -72.61
C LYS A 743 -20.47 -18.83 -72.28
N ARG A 744 -20.59 -18.04 -73.33
CA ARG A 744 -21.41 -16.85 -73.38
C ARG A 744 -22.87 -17.28 -73.17
N THR A 745 -23.52 -16.69 -72.23
CA THR A 745 -24.96 -16.48 -72.29
C THR A 745 -25.24 -15.09 -71.79
N ALA A 746 -25.86 -14.28 -72.72
CA ALA A 746 -26.36 -12.99 -72.42
C ALA A 746 -27.50 -13.07 -71.44
N LEU A 747 -27.39 -12.31 -70.36
CA LEU A 747 -28.57 -12.04 -69.49
C LEU A 747 -28.51 -10.54 -69.14
N SER A 748 -29.56 -9.96 -69.51
CA SER A 748 -30.18 -8.66 -69.25
C SER A 748 -29.59 -7.79 -68.15
N LEU A 749 -29.31 -6.53 -68.53
CA LEU A 749 -29.23 -5.36 -67.67
C LEU A 749 -30.55 -5.20 -66.90
N SER A 750 -30.52 -5.58 -65.60
CA SER A 750 -31.44 -5.04 -64.58
C SER A 750 -31.05 -5.48 -63.22
N SER A 751 -30.19 -4.72 -62.58
CA SER A 751 -30.11 -4.36 -61.16
C SER A 751 -28.74 -3.71 -60.90
N LEU A 752 -28.69 -2.41 -61.03
CA LEU A 752 -27.65 -1.62 -60.38
C LEU A 752 -27.91 -1.76 -58.89
N GLU A 753 -27.21 -2.70 -58.25
CA GLU A 753 -27.03 -2.67 -56.78
C GLU A 753 -26.25 -1.40 -56.45
N VAL A 754 -26.94 -0.46 -55.84
CA VAL A 754 -26.31 0.72 -55.25
C VAL A 754 -25.28 0.23 -54.22
N PRO A 755 -23.99 0.54 -54.38
CA PRO A 755 -22.97 0.09 -53.45
C PRO A 755 -23.35 0.58 -52.05
N SER A 756 -23.50 -0.32 -51.10
CA SER A 756 -23.81 -0.01 -49.71
C SER A 756 -22.61 0.78 -49.14
N LEU A 757 -22.81 2.09 -48.98
CA LEU A 757 -21.79 3.02 -48.43
C LEU A 757 -21.55 2.73 -46.95
N ARG A 758 -20.31 2.75 -46.56
CA ARG A 758 -19.93 2.70 -45.13
C ARG A 758 -19.97 4.09 -44.54
N VAL A 759 -20.23 4.19 -43.23
CA VAL A 759 -20.22 5.49 -42.55
C VAL A 759 -18.87 6.21 -42.69
N CYS A 760 -17.75 5.46 -42.72
CA CYS A 760 -16.40 6.03 -42.91
C CYS A 760 -16.12 6.61 -44.29
N ASP A 761 -16.95 6.27 -45.27
CA ASP A 761 -16.83 6.70 -46.69
C ASP A 761 -17.72 7.94 -47.00
N LEU A 762 -18.57 8.35 -46.04
CA LEU A 762 -19.44 9.51 -46.13
C LEU A 762 -18.65 10.84 -45.94
N PRO A 763 -19.19 11.96 -46.50
CA PRO A 763 -18.69 13.30 -46.20
C PRO A 763 -18.66 13.59 -44.69
N ALA A 764 -17.73 14.43 -44.23
CA ALA A 764 -17.54 14.70 -42.80
C ALA A 764 -18.83 15.24 -42.11
N GLN A 765 -19.66 16.00 -42.82
CA GLN A 765 -20.93 16.51 -42.30
C GLN A 765 -21.94 15.39 -42.04
N GLU A 766 -22.05 14.42 -42.96
CA GLU A 766 -22.94 13.27 -42.81
C GLU A 766 -22.44 12.28 -41.71
N GLN A 767 -21.11 12.12 -41.56
CA GLN A 767 -20.56 11.37 -40.46
C GLN A 767 -20.90 11.99 -39.09
N ILE A 768 -20.88 13.31 -38.98
CA ILE A 768 -21.29 14.04 -37.78
C ILE A 768 -22.78 13.86 -37.53
N ALA A 769 -23.61 13.98 -38.56
CA ALA A 769 -25.05 13.77 -38.43
C ALA A 769 -25.39 12.34 -37.99
N TRP A 770 -24.74 11.33 -38.55
CA TRP A 770 -24.88 9.95 -38.14
C TRP A 770 -24.46 9.75 -36.67
N GLU A 771 -23.31 10.33 -36.28
CA GLU A 771 -22.84 10.24 -34.87
C GLU A 771 -23.85 10.89 -33.93
N GLU A 772 -24.43 12.03 -34.30
CA GLU A 772 -25.43 12.71 -33.48
C GLU A 772 -26.72 11.88 -33.36
N GLU A 773 -27.11 11.17 -34.39
CA GLU A 773 -28.26 10.28 -34.36
C GLU A 773 -28.01 9.07 -33.45
N GLN A 774 -26.85 8.44 -33.55
CA GLN A 774 -26.45 7.36 -32.64
C GLN A 774 -26.39 7.82 -31.20
N LEU A 775 -25.92 9.03 -30.94
CA LEU A 775 -25.85 9.62 -29.61
C LEU A 775 -27.21 9.94 -28.98
N LYS A 776 -28.29 10.08 -29.77
CA LYS A 776 -29.67 10.28 -29.27
C LYS A 776 -30.27 9.00 -28.71
N GLN A 777 -29.79 7.84 -29.12
CA GLN A 777 -30.30 6.55 -28.66
C GLN A 777 -30.11 6.36 -27.14
N ALA A 778 -31.02 5.60 -26.52
CA ALA A 778 -30.91 5.22 -25.12
C ALA A 778 -29.79 4.19 -24.94
N VAL A 779 -29.07 4.29 -23.83
CA VAL A 779 -27.97 3.37 -23.49
C VAL A 779 -28.54 2.02 -23.08
N ASP A 780 -28.08 0.97 -23.72
CA ASP A 780 -28.41 -0.41 -23.33
C ASP A 780 -27.41 -0.91 -22.26
N PHE A 781 -27.81 -0.78 -21.01
CA PHE A 781 -27.01 -1.26 -19.88
C PHE A 781 -27.00 -2.79 -19.73
N THR A 782 -27.85 -3.52 -20.46
CA THR A 782 -27.83 -5.01 -20.39
C THR A 782 -26.58 -5.61 -21.03
N ALA A 783 -25.96 -4.87 -21.94
CA ALA A 783 -24.73 -5.26 -22.63
C ALA A 783 -23.45 -5.06 -21.77
N CYS A 784 -23.56 -4.37 -20.61
CA CYS A 784 -22.39 -4.11 -19.77
C CYS A 784 -22.42 -4.92 -18.47
N ARG A 785 -21.24 -5.09 -17.87
CA ARG A 785 -21.10 -5.75 -16.58
C ARG A 785 -21.48 -4.79 -15.46
N ILE A 786 -22.70 -4.97 -14.94
CA ILE A 786 -23.20 -4.23 -13.79
C ILE A 786 -22.87 -5.02 -12.51
N ASP A 787 -22.39 -4.33 -11.48
CA ASP A 787 -22.39 -4.86 -10.12
C ASP A 787 -23.78 -4.66 -9.49
N PRO A 788 -24.57 -5.73 -9.31
CA PRO A 788 -25.96 -5.60 -8.86
C PRO A 788 -26.11 -5.36 -7.36
N ALA A 789 -25.02 -5.51 -6.61
CA ALA A 789 -25.01 -5.38 -5.14
C ALA A 789 -23.80 -4.58 -4.66
N PRO A 790 -23.66 -3.31 -5.08
CA PRO A 790 -22.60 -2.46 -4.57
C PRO A 790 -22.75 -2.26 -3.07
N PHE A 791 -21.66 -1.99 -2.39
CA PHE A 791 -21.69 -1.83 -0.95
C PHE A 791 -22.49 -0.59 -0.54
N GLN A 792 -23.47 -0.77 0.36
CA GLN A 792 -24.39 0.27 0.78
C GLN A 792 -24.29 0.51 2.30
N LEU A 793 -24.40 1.76 2.68
CA LEU A 793 -24.52 2.24 4.05
C LEU A 793 -25.88 2.94 4.23
N VAL A 794 -26.38 2.93 5.44
CA VAL A 794 -27.56 3.71 5.82
C VAL A 794 -27.11 5.04 6.40
N GLU A 795 -27.87 6.12 6.18
CA GLU A 795 -27.53 7.48 6.64
C GLU A 795 -27.14 7.55 8.11
N ARG A 796 -27.87 6.85 8.98
CA ARG A 796 -27.63 6.81 10.43
C ARG A 796 -26.64 5.72 10.87
N THR A 797 -25.73 5.34 10.00
CA THR A 797 -24.63 4.43 10.42
C THR A 797 -23.56 5.27 11.13
N SER A 798 -23.17 4.86 12.34
CA SER A 798 -22.14 5.57 13.11
C SER A 798 -20.77 5.50 12.43
N LEU A 799 -19.95 6.55 12.61
CA LEU A 799 -18.59 6.65 12.09
C LEU A 799 -17.74 5.43 12.48
N LEU A 800 -17.88 4.94 13.71
CA LEU A 800 -17.18 3.76 14.21
C LEU A 800 -17.51 2.50 13.41
N LYS A 801 -18.79 2.29 13.08
CA LYS A 801 -19.24 1.16 12.27
C LYS A 801 -18.76 1.26 10.83
N VAL A 802 -18.79 2.47 10.27
CA VAL A 802 -18.26 2.72 8.90
C VAL A 802 -16.76 2.47 8.86
N HIS A 803 -16.01 2.98 9.82
CA HIS A 803 -14.57 2.72 9.94
C HIS A 803 -14.28 1.21 9.98
N SER A 804 -15.00 0.48 10.84
CA SER A 804 -14.85 -0.98 10.96
C SER A 804 -15.16 -1.70 9.65
N LEU A 805 -16.24 -1.32 8.95
CA LEU A 805 -16.63 -1.92 7.67
C LEU A 805 -15.60 -1.65 6.57
N PHE A 806 -15.13 -0.40 6.45
CA PHE A 806 -14.09 -0.04 5.46
C PHE A 806 -12.78 -0.77 5.74
N SER A 807 -12.39 -0.88 7.00
CA SER A 807 -11.18 -1.58 7.43
C SER A 807 -11.27 -3.09 7.24
N LEU A 808 -12.43 -3.72 7.56
CA LEU A 808 -12.64 -5.15 7.44
C LEU A 808 -12.76 -5.64 6.01
N LEU A 809 -13.50 -4.89 5.19
CA LEU A 809 -13.82 -5.28 3.82
C LEU A 809 -12.88 -4.68 2.79
N ALA A 810 -11.95 -3.82 3.22
CA ALA A 810 -10.99 -3.12 2.37
C ALA A 810 -11.67 -2.37 1.19
N ILE A 811 -12.85 -1.77 1.44
CA ILE A 811 -13.61 -1.04 0.45
C ILE A 811 -13.09 0.39 0.30
N ASN A 812 -13.11 0.90 -0.92
CA ASN A 812 -12.62 2.25 -1.23
C ASN A 812 -13.73 3.30 -1.17
N PHE A 813 -14.97 2.89 -1.36
CA PHE A 813 -16.16 3.74 -1.31
C PHE A 813 -17.39 2.90 -1.01
N ALA A 814 -18.45 3.54 -0.51
CA ALA A 814 -19.76 2.94 -0.27
C ALA A 814 -20.83 3.94 -0.66
N TYR A 815 -21.93 3.47 -1.23
CA TYR A 815 -23.10 4.28 -1.50
C TYR A 815 -23.92 4.43 -0.22
N VAL A 816 -24.48 5.61 0.00
CA VAL A 816 -25.37 5.87 1.12
C VAL A 816 -26.79 5.85 0.61
N THR A 817 -27.62 5.03 1.21
CA THR A 817 -29.01 4.86 0.80
C THR A 817 -29.96 5.11 1.95
N SER A 818 -31.06 5.81 1.66
CA SER A 818 -32.21 5.97 2.54
C SER A 818 -33.40 5.24 1.91
N ILE A 819 -33.84 4.15 2.54
CA ILE A 819 -34.94 3.30 2.05
C ILE A 819 -34.77 2.88 0.57
N GLY A 820 -33.52 2.52 0.17
CA GLY A 820 -33.18 2.14 -1.21
C GLY A 820 -32.91 3.31 -2.17
N LYS A 821 -33.21 4.55 -1.76
CA LYS A 821 -32.89 5.76 -2.53
C LYS A 821 -31.44 6.15 -2.30
N LEU A 822 -30.70 6.41 -3.37
CA LEU A 822 -29.32 6.88 -3.30
C LEU A 822 -29.30 8.34 -2.82
N VAL A 823 -28.66 8.58 -1.67
CA VAL A 823 -28.58 9.91 -1.03
C VAL A 823 -27.18 10.47 -1.03
N GLY A 824 -26.18 9.60 -0.86
CA GLY A 824 -24.81 10.01 -0.71
C GLY A 824 -23.79 8.97 -1.18
N VAL A 825 -22.53 9.35 -1.15
CA VAL A 825 -21.38 8.48 -1.34
C VAL A 825 -20.34 8.82 -0.27
N VAL A 826 -19.77 7.81 0.35
CA VAL A 826 -18.64 7.94 1.28
C VAL A 826 -17.43 7.27 0.65
N GLY A 827 -16.36 8.01 0.45
CA GLY A 827 -15.07 7.48 0.03
C GLY A 827 -14.04 7.50 1.18
N LEU A 828 -12.89 6.90 0.94
CA LEU A 828 -11.80 6.90 1.94
C LEU A 828 -11.34 8.31 2.32
N LYS A 829 -11.46 9.29 1.43
CA LYS A 829 -11.07 10.67 1.69
C LYS A 829 -12.00 11.33 2.70
N GLU A 830 -13.30 11.24 2.48
CA GLU A 830 -14.33 11.79 3.33
C GLU A 830 -14.32 11.13 4.71
N LEU A 831 -14.22 9.80 4.74
CA LEU A 831 -14.10 9.04 5.98
C LEU A 831 -12.85 9.41 6.77
N ARG A 832 -11.71 9.58 6.10
CA ARG A 832 -10.47 10.00 6.75
C ARG A 832 -10.59 11.37 7.38
N GLN A 833 -11.16 12.33 6.66
CA GLN A 833 -11.35 13.68 7.16
C GLN A 833 -12.29 13.68 8.37
N ALA A 834 -13.40 12.94 8.31
CA ALA A 834 -14.32 12.82 9.43
C ALA A 834 -13.66 12.21 10.68
N ILE A 835 -12.75 11.24 10.51
CA ILE A 835 -11.99 10.65 11.62
C ILE A 835 -10.98 11.66 12.18
N GLU A 836 -10.26 12.40 11.33
CA GLU A 836 -9.30 13.42 11.76
C GLU A 836 -10.01 14.55 12.52
N ASP A 837 -11.16 15.00 12.04
CA ASP A 837 -11.97 16.05 12.67
C ASP A 837 -12.54 15.56 14.01
N ALA A 838 -13.08 14.35 14.05
CA ALA A 838 -13.58 13.75 15.29
C ALA A 838 -12.47 13.54 16.33
N ASN A 839 -11.28 13.07 15.92
CA ASN A 839 -10.13 12.89 16.82
C ASN A 839 -9.58 14.25 17.32
N SER A 840 -9.79 15.33 16.56
CA SER A 840 -9.39 16.70 16.95
C SER A 840 -10.39 17.38 17.90
N GLY A 841 -11.49 16.72 18.25
CA GLY A 841 -12.54 17.24 19.11
C GLY A 841 -13.55 18.16 18.41
N ASN A 842 -13.46 18.33 17.10
CA ASN A 842 -14.39 19.10 16.27
C ASN A 842 -15.13 18.13 15.33
N PRO A 843 -16.15 17.40 15.82
CA PRO A 843 -16.86 16.44 14.96
C PRO A 843 -17.53 17.22 13.80
N PRO A 844 -17.50 16.66 12.58
CA PRO A 844 -18.18 17.28 11.44
C PRO A 844 -19.67 17.38 11.78
N LYS A 845 -20.21 18.58 11.70
CA LYS A 845 -21.65 18.83 11.75
C LYS A 845 -22.11 19.13 10.34
N MET A 846 -23.25 18.59 9.96
CA MET A 846 -23.93 19.00 8.75
C MET A 846 -24.18 20.51 8.86
N GLU A 847 -23.59 21.32 7.96
CA GLU A 847 -24.11 22.68 7.74
C GLU A 847 -25.59 22.50 7.38
N GLU A 848 -26.49 23.06 8.18
CA GLU A 848 -27.90 23.16 7.82
C GLU A 848 -27.96 23.86 6.45
N LYS A 849 -27.97 23.04 5.40
CA LYS A 849 -28.31 23.57 4.08
C LYS A 849 -29.78 23.91 4.14
N GLU A 850 -30.09 25.18 4.04
CA GLU A 850 -31.42 25.63 3.65
C GLU A 850 -31.94 24.74 2.52
N PRO A 851 -33.20 24.28 2.57
CA PRO A 851 -33.75 23.42 1.54
C PRO A 851 -33.55 24.13 0.20
N ALA A 852 -32.69 23.55 -0.65
CA ALA A 852 -32.44 24.07 -1.98
C ALA A 852 -33.81 24.22 -2.67
N SER A 853 -34.23 25.45 -2.83
CA SER A 853 -35.38 25.78 -3.65
C SER A 853 -35.15 25.12 -5.01
N LEU A 854 -36.03 24.21 -5.35
CA LEU A 854 -36.05 23.57 -6.65
C LEU A 854 -36.18 24.66 -7.73
N SER A 855 -35.08 25.17 -8.21
CA SER A 855 -35.05 25.91 -9.46
C SER A 855 -35.28 24.90 -10.59
N PRO A 856 -36.28 25.12 -11.45
CA PRO A 856 -36.51 24.25 -12.58
C PRO A 856 -35.31 24.23 -13.53
N PRO A 857 -35.09 23.16 -14.27
CA PRO A 857 -33.99 23.07 -15.21
C PRO A 857 -34.09 24.19 -16.25
N PRO A 858 -32.98 24.81 -16.67
CA PRO A 858 -33.01 25.88 -17.65
C PRO A 858 -33.60 25.37 -18.95
N THR A 859 -34.72 25.99 -19.36
CA THR A 859 -35.33 25.82 -20.68
C THR A 859 -34.31 26.12 -21.78
N PRO A 860 -34.30 25.39 -22.88
CA PRO A 860 -33.38 25.64 -24.00
C PRO A 860 -33.64 27.03 -24.57
N ARG A 861 -32.65 27.90 -24.48
CA ARG A 861 -32.70 29.23 -25.10
C ARG A 861 -32.66 29.06 -26.62
N THR A 862 -33.74 29.51 -27.27
CA THR A 862 -33.78 29.82 -28.71
C THR A 862 -32.72 30.92 -29.02
N PRO A 863 -32.02 30.83 -30.15
CA PRO A 863 -31.06 31.86 -30.51
C PRO A 863 -31.82 33.12 -30.99
N THR A 864 -31.76 34.18 -30.19
CA THR A 864 -32.16 35.51 -30.61
C THR A 864 -30.96 36.18 -31.24
N ILE A 865 -31.09 36.48 -32.52
CA ILE A 865 -30.19 37.33 -33.33
C ILE A 865 -30.38 38.74 -32.80
N SER A 866 -29.36 39.33 -32.16
CA SER A 866 -29.31 40.74 -31.82
C SER A 866 -28.33 41.45 -32.74
N VAL A 867 -28.88 42.37 -33.46
CA VAL A 867 -28.25 43.35 -34.33
C VAL A 867 -27.46 44.34 -33.46
N VAL A 868 -26.26 44.59 -33.86
CA VAL A 868 -25.33 45.56 -33.27
C VAL A 868 -25.68 46.98 -33.79
N PRO A 869 -25.70 48.02 -32.97
CA PRO A 869 -25.45 49.39 -33.41
C PRO A 869 -24.15 49.95 -32.84
N PRO A 870 -23.54 50.99 -33.46
CA PRO A 870 -22.11 51.25 -33.36
C PRO A 870 -21.75 52.27 -32.27
N THR A 871 -20.50 52.13 -31.85
CA THR A 871 -19.50 53.07 -31.22
C THR A 871 -19.91 54.49 -30.87
N GLN A 872 -19.64 54.88 -29.62
CA GLN A 872 -19.08 56.21 -29.23
C GLN A 872 -18.24 56.07 -27.97
N ASP A 873 -16.95 56.41 -28.10
CA ASP A 873 -16.01 56.78 -27.05
C ASP A 873 -16.17 58.26 -26.71
N PRO A 874 -15.36 58.83 -25.82
CA PRO A 874 -15.07 58.65 -24.40
C PRO A 874 -15.40 59.89 -23.54
N ILE A 875 -15.24 59.87 -22.23
CA ILE A 875 -14.81 61.06 -21.40
C ILE A 875 -14.43 60.62 -19.96
N THR A 876 -13.26 60.98 -19.59
CA THR A 876 -12.54 61.20 -18.33
C THR A 876 -13.36 61.69 -17.11
N HIS A 877 -12.96 61.26 -15.91
CA HIS A 877 -12.60 62.04 -14.72
C HIS A 877 -12.32 61.11 -13.53
N THR A 878 -11.08 61.06 -13.10
CA THR A 878 -10.34 61.69 -11.97
C THR A 878 -10.98 61.53 -10.58
N GLU A 879 -10.13 61.01 -9.69
CA GLU A 879 -9.93 61.29 -8.27
C GLU A 879 -11.01 60.88 -7.26
N ASN A 880 -10.69 60.13 -6.24
CA ASN A 880 -10.02 60.54 -5.02
C ASN A 880 -9.64 59.34 -4.10
N ILE A 881 -8.46 59.56 -3.55
CA ILE A 881 -7.80 58.94 -2.42
C ILE A 881 -8.63 59.16 -1.13
N GLU A 882 -8.72 58.15 -0.26
CA GLU A 882 -8.48 58.34 1.17
C GLU A 882 -8.27 57.02 1.93
N ASN A 883 -7.15 57.00 2.59
CA ASN A 883 -6.69 56.18 3.70
C ASN A 883 -7.70 55.98 4.82
N LYS A 884 -7.64 54.84 5.48
CA LYS A 884 -7.35 54.74 6.93
C LYS A 884 -7.14 53.31 7.40
N ASP A 885 -5.94 53.12 7.85
CA ASP A 885 -5.42 52.42 9.01
C ASP A 885 -6.39 51.84 10.05
N SER A 886 -5.98 50.71 10.52
CA SER A 886 -5.65 50.34 11.90
C SER A 886 -6.49 49.25 12.55
N LYS A 887 -5.72 48.24 13.00
CA LYS A 887 -5.75 47.56 14.32
C LYS A 887 -7.02 46.76 14.63
N VAL A 888 -6.92 45.49 14.87
CA VAL A 888 -6.24 44.70 15.95
C VAL A 888 -6.06 43.25 15.49
#